data_eb9b94f4aa2d18a04ae15265cc742c2d
#
_entry.id   eb9b94f4aa2d18a04ae15265cc742c2d
#
_cell.length_a   1.000
_cell.length_b   1.000
_cell.length_c   1.000
_cell.angle_alpha   90.00
_cell.angle_beta   90.00
_cell.angle_gamma   90.00
#
_symmetry.space_group_name_H-M   'P 1'
#
loop_
_entity.id
_entity.type
_entity.pdbx_description
1 polymer ?
#
loop_
_entity_poly.entity_id
_entity_poly.type
_entity_poly.pdbx_seq_one_letter_code
_entity_poly.pdbx_strand_id
1 'polypeptide(L)'
;MRGKLTALFFLFAACAYGQEFGKNKVRYDTFVWKEFATPHFRISFYDRVEPQLGKIASFAESAYDELARKLNFQIPEPIPLIAYATHAEFEQTNVIVEGIPEGVGAFAVPARNRMVLPVDLPDAELAHLIQHELVHIFQYEILFQGKLGKALTTNIPQWFMEGMASYLAQDEDSRARAVMRDATLGDRVPSVADNVTGYFAYRFGHMVFAFVEAEWGMEGLRDFIFETRNTLTGAVDRAIKRAFDLDVEEFDARFRAWLRKQYQAVAAERGDPREFGPAFRVEEGVRSAEASPAVAPSGELVAAFTTYKDDVDVALFSVPKRRLFKNLTRGYTTRYEYLVAQLFTVGPDRGRDLAFSPDGDTVAVFARSGRGRVLLLLDALHGGIKKQFPIPQDQAMEPAFSPDGKTVAYHAFAGGQADIYLLDLETGWSRNLTDDPAYDAAPVFSPDGRYLIFSSQSGEHAKLFQLELSNPQNRVQLTFGPGDDEGASFSRDGKALYFASDRDQGVFDIYRLNLETRKLSRLTRVIGAALNPVSVVTGEGERVVYQAYTKGRWQLYMTDPAQGTEVGEEKAPQAVTKREPFLPAVTVAVSPDRISAVKSHKLFADYVQAAVQYSQDGTLLSQAFLSFSDHYGDRRVNVLLESVSGYTNFQAAYINLAKRLQWGVTVFDDRSYFVAADAFTGREVRLKRLYRETGGAVFAQYPLSLYLRAEGAFGYIYRDVDYPVLFGGQLFFIPVTDNIPFLQAGLTGDTTGWNDYGPHWGRRWTLYFVQAFDAKGGGTLSREIHLDARQYVPLSRRNELAFRLYSAAADGNRPSLFYFGGVDTLRGFDYRSVVGNQVAYFNAEWRFPLIDHLVLPWLHLRDFRGRVFLDVAAARIDLPGFSQPFRFMNNGRLQDGLSSYGFGFSVELFGLPVHWDFAKRWDFKQTLDRGFNTSFWIGFRY
;
A
#
# COMPACT_ATOMS: atom_id res chain seq x y z
N MET A 1 3.58 6.19 -4.73
CA MET A 1 2.15 6.41 -5.07
C MET A 1 1.78 6.33 -6.56
N ARG A 2 2.73 6.32 -7.52
CA ARG A 2 2.41 6.16 -8.96
C ARG A 2 1.93 4.75 -9.36
N GLY A 3 2.19 3.71 -8.62
CA GLY A 3 1.69 2.36 -8.91
C GLY A 3 0.23 2.10 -8.53
N LYS A 4 -0.44 3.01 -7.82
CA LYS A 4 -1.79 2.79 -7.31
C LYS A 4 -2.89 3.56 -8.04
N LEU A 5 -2.56 4.53 -8.90
CA LEU A 5 -3.54 5.21 -9.75
C LEU A 5 -4.06 4.33 -10.91
N THR A 6 -3.41 3.22 -11.15
CA THR A 6 -3.63 2.35 -12.32
C THR A 6 -4.82 1.42 -12.19
N ALA A 7 -5.32 1.17 -10.98
CA ALA A 7 -6.43 0.25 -10.74
C ALA A 7 -7.81 0.82 -11.03
N LEU A 8 -7.91 2.15 -11.25
CA LEU A 8 -9.21 2.83 -11.45
C LEU A 8 -9.74 2.82 -12.89
N PHE A 9 -8.94 2.42 -13.87
CA PHE A 9 -9.25 2.61 -15.30
C PHE A 9 -10.25 1.64 -15.91
N PHE A 10 -10.58 0.54 -15.26
CA PHE A 10 -11.47 -0.49 -15.79
C PHE A 10 -12.80 -0.59 -15.06
N LEU A 11 -13.17 0.47 -14.40
CA LEU A 11 -14.21 0.46 -13.40
C LEU A 11 -15.63 0.35 -13.96
N PHE A 12 -15.90 0.47 -15.23
CA PHE A 12 -17.29 0.72 -15.59
C PHE A 12 -17.85 0.13 -16.88
N ALA A 13 -17.09 -0.44 -17.77
CA ALA A 13 -17.70 -1.17 -18.90
C ALA A 13 -18.46 -2.43 -18.48
N ALA A 14 -18.34 -2.83 -17.20
CA ALA A 14 -19.01 -3.98 -16.61
C ALA A 14 -20.11 -3.64 -15.62
N CYS A 15 -20.38 -2.37 -15.34
CA CYS A 15 -21.32 -2.01 -14.27
C CYS A 15 -22.80 -2.14 -14.63
N ALA A 16 -23.17 -2.43 -15.86
CA ALA A 16 -24.49 -2.96 -16.13
C ALA A 16 -24.69 -4.36 -15.54
N TYR A 17 -23.58 -5.11 -15.34
CA TYR A 17 -23.59 -6.51 -14.88
C TYR A 17 -22.41 -6.90 -13.96
N GLY A 18 -21.93 -6.05 -13.12
CA GLY A 18 -20.96 -6.48 -12.12
C GLY A 18 -19.55 -6.12 -12.51
N GLN A 19 -18.68 -6.00 -12.07
CA GLN A 19 -17.67 -6.20 -11.06
C GLN A 19 -16.35 -5.63 -11.42
N GLU A 20 -15.94 -4.84 -10.53
CA GLU A 20 -14.56 -4.55 -10.33
C GLU A 20 -13.90 -5.56 -9.43
N PHE A 21 -12.80 -6.08 -9.87
CA PHE A 21 -11.83 -6.65 -8.98
C PHE A 21 -11.24 -5.54 -8.11
N GLY A 22 -10.75 -5.92 -6.95
CA GLY A 22 -10.11 -5.05 -5.99
C GLY A 22 -10.37 -5.52 -4.57
N LYS A 23 -9.43 -5.23 -3.70
CA LYS A 23 -9.60 -5.44 -2.27
C LYS A 23 -10.71 -4.54 -1.76
N ASN A 24 -11.52 -5.05 -0.86
CA ASN A 24 -12.63 -4.30 -0.30
C ASN A 24 -12.15 -3.28 0.71
N LYS A 25 -12.81 -2.14 0.78
CA LYS A 25 -12.75 -1.27 1.93
C LYS A 25 -13.86 -1.67 2.89
N VAL A 26 -13.50 -2.23 4.04
CA VAL A 26 -14.46 -2.77 5.00
C VAL A 26 -14.74 -1.71 6.06
N ARG A 27 -15.99 -1.28 6.14
CA ARG A 27 -16.47 -0.38 7.18
C ARG A 27 -16.93 -1.21 8.38
N TYR A 28 -16.14 -1.27 9.43
CA TYR A 28 -16.47 -2.00 10.65
C TYR A 28 -17.29 -1.15 11.62
N ASP A 29 -17.08 0.16 11.62
CA ASP A 29 -17.64 1.11 12.55
C ASP A 29 -18.56 2.13 11.86
N THR A 30 -19.50 2.68 12.60
CA THR A 30 -20.37 3.75 12.12
C THR A 30 -20.02 5.03 12.86
N PHE A 31 -19.63 6.08 12.14
CA PHE A 31 -19.25 7.36 12.72
C PHE A 31 -20.40 8.36 12.66
N VAL A 32 -20.72 8.95 13.80
CA VAL A 32 -21.68 10.05 13.93
C VAL A 32 -20.90 11.34 14.09
N TRP A 33 -20.67 12.03 12.98
CA TRP A 33 -19.79 13.17 12.91
C TRP A 33 -20.37 14.42 13.57
N LYS A 34 -19.52 15.08 14.35
CA LYS A 34 -19.67 16.43 14.90
C LYS A 34 -18.54 17.30 14.34
N GLU A 35 -18.71 18.61 14.33
CA GLU A 35 -17.68 19.58 13.93
C GLU A 35 -17.38 20.54 15.08
N PHE A 36 -16.09 20.80 15.31
CA PHE A 36 -15.58 21.84 16.20
C PHE A 36 -14.80 22.86 15.39
N ALA A 37 -15.18 24.14 15.51
CA ALA A 37 -14.54 25.24 14.78
C ALA A 37 -13.48 25.92 15.64
N THR A 38 -12.28 26.09 15.07
CA THR A 38 -11.21 26.95 15.60
C THR A 38 -10.97 28.11 14.63
N PRO A 39 -10.04 29.04 14.87
CA PRO A 39 -9.75 30.13 13.95
C PRO A 39 -9.34 29.62 12.55
N HIS A 40 -8.52 28.56 12.46
CA HIS A 40 -7.97 28.08 11.19
C HIS A 40 -8.45 26.69 10.79
N PHE A 41 -9.18 25.96 11.67
CA PHE A 41 -9.62 24.60 11.39
C PHE A 41 -11.11 24.38 11.59
N ARG A 42 -11.66 23.41 10.83
CA ARG A 42 -12.91 22.69 11.10
C ARG A 42 -12.58 21.24 11.40
N ILE A 43 -12.61 20.88 12.69
CA ILE A 43 -12.25 19.54 13.15
C ILE A 43 -13.51 18.69 13.20
N SER A 44 -13.56 17.68 12.31
CA SER A 44 -14.61 16.66 12.31
C SER A 44 -14.21 15.52 13.25
N PHE A 45 -15.08 15.18 14.17
CA PHE A 45 -14.83 14.18 15.21
C PHE A 45 -16.13 13.45 15.59
N TYR A 46 -16.05 12.42 16.42
CA TYR A 46 -17.15 11.67 17.01
C TYR A 46 -16.84 11.36 18.48
N ASP A 47 -17.78 10.79 19.24
CA ASP A 47 -17.72 10.69 20.71
C ASP A 47 -16.40 10.12 21.25
N ARG A 48 -15.79 9.11 20.60
CA ARG A 48 -14.50 8.55 21.03
C ARG A 48 -13.31 9.50 20.89
N VAL A 49 -13.37 10.46 19.98
CA VAL A 49 -12.32 11.49 19.77
C VAL A 49 -12.51 12.67 20.70
N GLU A 50 -13.74 12.92 21.20
CA GLU A 50 -14.10 14.10 21.97
C GLU A 50 -13.18 14.39 23.17
N PRO A 51 -12.70 13.39 23.95
CA PRO A 51 -11.78 13.62 25.06
C PRO A 51 -10.43 14.24 24.64
N GLN A 52 -10.00 14.02 23.40
CA GLN A 52 -8.73 14.54 22.88
C GLN A 52 -8.88 15.83 22.05
N LEU A 53 -10.10 16.33 21.88
CA LEU A 53 -10.41 17.43 20.95
C LEU A 53 -9.63 18.72 21.25
N GLY A 54 -9.49 19.07 22.53
CA GLY A 54 -8.73 20.25 22.94
C GLY A 54 -7.23 20.14 22.60
N LYS A 55 -6.68 18.95 22.76
CA LYS A 55 -5.29 18.63 22.42
C LYS A 55 -5.05 18.73 20.92
N ILE A 56 -5.89 18.07 20.11
CA ILE A 56 -5.81 18.10 18.65
C ILE A 56 -5.89 19.53 18.12
N ALA A 57 -6.87 20.30 18.60
CA ALA A 57 -7.05 21.70 18.22
C ALA A 57 -5.83 22.57 18.59
N SER A 58 -5.25 22.34 19.77
CA SER A 58 -4.07 23.05 20.24
C SER A 58 -2.83 22.76 19.40
N PHE A 59 -2.59 21.49 19.04
CA PHE A 59 -1.47 21.12 18.17
C PHE A 59 -1.67 21.66 16.76
N ALA A 60 -2.87 21.58 16.20
CA ALA A 60 -3.17 22.09 14.86
C ALA A 60 -2.97 23.62 14.78
N GLU A 61 -3.48 24.37 15.72
CA GLU A 61 -3.29 25.85 15.76
C GLU A 61 -1.82 26.21 16.01
N SER A 62 -1.09 25.47 16.86
CA SER A 62 0.34 25.69 17.08
C SER A 62 1.16 25.48 15.80
N ALA A 63 0.88 24.39 15.07
CA ALA A 63 1.51 24.09 13.80
C ALA A 63 1.18 25.14 12.73
N TYR A 64 -0.07 25.61 12.68
CA TYR A 64 -0.48 26.64 11.75
C TYR A 64 0.28 27.95 11.98
N ASP A 65 0.35 28.43 13.22
CA ASP A 65 1.07 29.64 13.58
C ASP A 65 2.56 29.57 13.21
N GLU A 66 3.18 28.43 13.43
CA GLU A 66 4.58 28.22 13.07
C GLU A 66 4.79 28.25 11.56
N LEU A 67 4.01 27.47 10.80
CA LEU A 67 4.14 27.35 9.34
C LEU A 67 3.76 28.67 8.63
N ALA A 68 2.71 29.35 9.08
CA ALA A 68 2.31 30.65 8.51
C ALA A 68 3.41 31.69 8.64
N ARG A 69 4.14 31.71 9.79
CA ARG A 69 5.31 32.57 9.99
C ARG A 69 6.50 32.13 9.13
N LYS A 70 6.85 30.83 9.13
CA LYS A 70 7.97 30.28 8.37
C LYS A 70 7.81 30.53 6.86
N LEU A 71 6.61 30.28 6.33
CA LEU A 71 6.33 30.42 4.90
C LEU A 71 5.89 31.83 4.47
N ASN A 72 5.65 32.73 5.41
CA ASN A 72 5.06 34.06 5.18
C ASN A 72 3.80 33.98 4.32
N PHE A 73 2.93 33.02 4.64
CA PHE A 73 1.71 32.71 3.89
C PHE A 73 0.57 32.37 4.83
N GLN A 74 -0.66 32.79 4.48
CA GLN A 74 -1.86 32.45 5.22
C GLN A 74 -2.86 31.75 4.32
N ILE A 75 -3.50 30.73 4.84
CA ILE A 75 -4.54 29.97 4.14
C ILE A 75 -5.87 30.72 4.36
N PRO A 76 -6.58 31.09 3.28
CA PRO A 76 -7.73 31.97 3.36
C PRO A 76 -8.98 31.33 3.97
N GLU A 77 -9.13 30.01 3.86
CA GLU A 77 -10.30 29.26 4.32
C GLU A 77 -9.95 28.30 5.44
N PRO A 78 -10.86 28.07 6.41
CA PRO A 78 -10.62 27.10 7.47
C PRO A 78 -10.38 25.68 6.92
N ILE A 79 -9.33 25.05 7.42
CA ILE A 79 -8.84 23.74 6.97
C ILE A 79 -9.70 22.62 7.57
N PRO A 80 -10.29 21.75 6.76
CA PRO A 80 -10.99 20.58 7.27
C PRO A 80 -10.00 19.52 7.78
N LEU A 81 -10.13 19.16 9.07
CA LEU A 81 -9.38 18.10 9.71
C LEU A 81 -10.35 17.01 10.18
N ILE A 82 -10.18 15.79 9.68
CA ILE A 82 -11.01 14.63 10.03
C ILE A 82 -10.21 13.75 10.97
N ALA A 83 -10.62 13.65 12.22
CA ALA A 83 -9.94 12.92 13.28
C ALA A 83 -10.61 11.58 13.55
N TYR A 84 -9.82 10.51 13.54
CA TYR A 84 -10.23 9.17 13.93
C TYR A 84 -9.58 8.76 15.26
N ALA A 85 -10.32 8.05 16.12
CA ALA A 85 -9.83 7.69 17.44
C ALA A 85 -8.65 6.71 17.40
N THR A 86 -8.59 5.86 16.39
CA THR A 86 -7.50 4.89 16.22
C THR A 86 -7.09 4.77 14.75
N HIS A 87 -5.92 4.19 14.51
CA HIS A 87 -5.43 3.90 13.15
C HIS A 87 -6.36 2.93 12.40
N ALA A 88 -6.92 1.92 13.07
CA ALA A 88 -7.88 0.99 12.47
C ALA A 88 -9.19 1.66 12.03
N GLU A 89 -9.63 2.71 12.74
CA GLU A 89 -10.78 3.51 12.31
C GLU A 89 -10.39 4.45 11.16
N PHE A 90 -9.19 5.00 11.18
CA PHE A 90 -8.65 5.81 10.10
C PHE A 90 -8.54 5.04 8.77
N GLU A 91 -8.12 3.78 8.79
CA GLU A 91 -8.08 2.92 7.61
C GLU A 91 -9.46 2.73 6.94
N GLN A 92 -10.56 2.93 7.69
CA GLN A 92 -11.93 2.84 7.19
C GLN A 92 -12.43 4.12 6.49
N THR A 93 -11.64 5.20 6.44
CA THR A 93 -12.06 6.45 5.80
C THR A 93 -12.38 6.24 4.32
N ASN A 94 -13.43 6.87 3.83
CA ASN A 94 -13.80 6.88 2.41
C ASN A 94 -13.33 8.13 1.66
N VAL A 95 -12.53 9.00 2.30
CA VAL A 95 -11.97 10.21 1.65
C VAL A 95 -11.12 9.83 0.44
N ILE A 96 -10.34 8.76 0.52
CA ILE A 96 -9.67 8.13 -0.63
C ILE A 96 -10.33 6.78 -0.95
N VAL A 97 -10.29 6.36 -2.20
CA VAL A 97 -10.94 5.12 -2.65
C VAL A 97 -10.11 3.89 -2.28
N GLU A 98 -8.80 4.01 -2.39
CA GLU A 98 -7.86 2.92 -2.13
C GLU A 98 -7.83 2.52 -0.65
N GLY A 99 -7.45 1.28 -0.40
CA GLY A 99 -7.14 0.82 0.96
C GLY A 99 -5.90 1.54 1.49
N ILE A 100 -5.90 1.87 2.78
CA ILE A 100 -4.78 2.52 3.46
C ILE A 100 -3.84 1.45 4.00
N PRO A 101 -2.56 1.41 3.59
CA PRO A 101 -1.57 0.52 4.19
C PRO A 101 -1.23 0.94 5.63
N GLU A 102 -0.82 0.00 6.46
CA GLU A 102 -0.36 0.23 7.85
C GLU A 102 0.66 1.37 7.98
N GLY A 103 1.61 1.44 7.07
CA GLY A 103 2.67 2.45 7.12
C GLY A 103 2.24 3.88 6.73
N VAL A 104 0.93 4.13 6.51
CA VAL A 104 0.39 5.46 6.23
C VAL A 104 -0.20 6.01 7.53
N GLY A 105 0.53 6.88 8.22
CA GLY A 105 0.12 7.47 9.49
C GLY A 105 -1.06 8.45 9.35
N ALA A 106 -1.07 9.25 8.29
CA ALA A 106 -2.10 10.23 7.96
C ALA A 106 -2.03 10.57 6.47
N PHE A 107 -2.90 11.43 5.99
CA PHE A 107 -2.77 12.03 4.66
C PHE A 107 -3.54 13.34 4.51
N ALA A 108 -3.05 14.18 3.62
CA ALA A 108 -3.76 15.35 3.12
C ALA A 108 -4.17 15.15 1.66
N VAL A 109 -5.33 15.67 1.27
CA VAL A 109 -5.81 15.62 -0.12
C VAL A 109 -6.06 17.02 -0.66
N PRO A 110 -5.63 17.34 -1.90
CA PRO A 110 -5.78 18.68 -2.49
C PRO A 110 -7.25 19.02 -2.75
N ALA A 111 -8.10 18.01 -2.93
CA ALA A 111 -9.53 18.23 -3.03
C ALA A 111 -10.06 18.77 -1.70
N ARG A 112 -10.29 20.11 -1.66
CA ARG A 112 -10.74 20.86 -0.48
C ARG A 112 -9.77 20.93 0.69
N ASN A 113 -8.48 20.72 0.48
CA ASN A 113 -7.45 20.85 1.51
C ASN A 113 -7.76 20.05 2.79
N ARG A 114 -8.24 18.81 2.65
CA ARG A 114 -8.64 17.98 3.79
C ARG A 114 -7.43 17.25 4.38
N MET A 115 -7.31 17.32 5.71
CA MET A 115 -6.40 16.48 6.50
C MET A 115 -7.18 15.33 7.13
N VAL A 116 -6.62 14.12 7.11
CA VAL A 116 -7.26 12.93 7.72
C VAL A 116 -6.21 12.18 8.52
N LEU A 117 -6.47 11.97 9.82
CA LEU A 117 -5.48 11.38 10.72
C LEU A 117 -6.10 10.64 11.91
N PRO A 118 -5.42 9.61 12.45
CA PRO A 118 -5.71 9.01 13.74
C PRO A 118 -5.12 9.86 14.87
N VAL A 119 -5.69 9.74 16.07
CA VAL A 119 -5.29 10.57 17.23
C VAL A 119 -4.85 9.73 18.44
N ASP A 120 -4.61 8.45 18.26
CA ASP A 120 -4.13 7.53 19.30
C ASP A 120 -2.62 7.59 19.55
N LEU A 121 -1.91 8.40 18.81
CA LEU A 121 -0.47 8.62 18.95
C LEU A 121 -0.12 9.42 20.21
N PRO A 122 1.06 9.22 20.80
CA PRO A 122 1.62 10.08 21.82
C PRO A 122 1.71 11.55 21.35
N ASP A 123 1.73 12.46 22.32
CA ASP A 123 1.57 13.89 22.05
C ASP A 123 2.61 14.48 21.09
N ALA A 124 3.87 14.14 21.23
CA ALA A 124 4.93 14.62 20.33
C ALA A 124 4.75 14.10 18.91
N GLU A 125 4.50 12.78 18.76
CA GLU A 125 4.28 12.14 17.48
C GLU A 125 3.01 12.66 16.79
N LEU A 126 1.93 12.90 17.54
CA LEU A 126 0.71 13.48 17.02
C LEU A 126 0.93 14.94 16.55
N ALA A 127 1.68 15.73 17.30
CA ALA A 127 2.02 17.11 16.91
C ALA A 127 2.84 17.14 15.61
N HIS A 128 3.86 16.29 15.51
CA HIS A 128 4.69 16.16 14.30
C HIS A 128 3.85 15.69 13.09
N LEU A 129 2.97 14.70 13.29
CA LEU A 129 2.08 14.21 12.23
C LEU A 129 1.13 15.30 11.73
N ILE A 130 0.50 16.03 12.64
CA ILE A 130 -0.38 17.16 12.29
C ILE A 130 0.40 18.22 11.51
N GLN A 131 1.62 18.55 11.94
CA GLN A 131 2.46 19.53 11.26
C GLN A 131 2.87 19.07 9.86
N HIS A 132 3.24 17.80 9.69
CA HIS A 132 3.56 17.20 8.40
C HIS A 132 2.39 17.32 7.40
N GLU A 133 1.20 16.88 7.81
CA GLU A 133 0.01 16.96 6.95
C GLU A 133 -0.42 18.39 6.66
N LEU A 134 -0.22 19.29 7.63
CA LEU A 134 -0.51 20.70 7.44
C LEU A 134 0.44 21.35 6.40
N VAL A 135 1.70 20.95 6.34
CA VAL A 135 2.61 21.41 5.27
C VAL A 135 2.04 21.06 3.90
N HIS A 136 1.45 19.88 3.71
CA HIS A 136 0.80 19.54 2.43
C HIS A 136 -0.36 20.50 2.11
N ILE A 137 -1.11 20.95 3.09
CA ILE A 137 -2.17 21.95 2.85
C ILE A 137 -1.57 23.29 2.39
N PHE A 138 -0.50 23.75 3.04
CA PHE A 138 0.24 24.94 2.57
C PHE A 138 0.79 24.75 1.14
N GLN A 139 1.34 23.59 0.83
CA GLN A 139 1.77 23.26 -0.53
C GLN A 139 0.62 23.36 -1.54
N TYR A 140 -0.55 22.78 -1.23
CA TYR A 140 -1.70 22.81 -2.14
C TYR A 140 -2.17 24.23 -2.40
N GLU A 141 -2.20 25.09 -1.38
CA GLU A 141 -2.56 26.50 -1.53
C GLU A 141 -1.48 27.29 -2.29
N ILE A 142 -0.22 27.14 -1.93
CA ILE A 142 0.88 27.86 -2.58
C ILE A 142 1.03 27.40 -4.04
N LEU A 143 1.11 26.10 -4.28
CA LEU A 143 1.46 25.56 -5.61
C LEU A 143 0.26 25.49 -6.56
N PHE A 144 -0.92 25.10 -6.04
CA PHE A 144 -2.12 24.86 -6.86
C PHE A 144 -3.16 25.98 -6.74
N GLN A 145 -3.01 26.91 -5.80
CA GLN A 145 -3.95 28.02 -5.55
C GLN A 145 -5.39 27.54 -5.28
N GLY A 146 -5.54 26.44 -4.54
CA GLY A 146 -6.84 25.82 -4.26
C GLY A 146 -7.59 25.28 -5.50
N LYS A 147 -6.94 25.23 -6.68
CA LYS A 147 -7.58 24.83 -7.94
C LYS A 147 -7.30 23.36 -8.24
N LEU A 148 -8.31 22.51 -8.10
CA LEU A 148 -8.23 21.07 -8.38
C LEU A 148 -7.69 20.79 -9.79
N GLY A 149 -8.13 21.54 -10.81
CA GLY A 149 -7.63 21.38 -12.18
C GLY A 149 -6.12 21.61 -12.30
N LYS A 150 -5.56 22.55 -11.55
CA LYS A 150 -4.12 22.79 -11.53
C LYS A 150 -3.38 21.64 -10.81
N ALA A 151 -3.92 21.15 -9.71
CA ALA A 151 -3.36 20.00 -8.99
C ALA A 151 -3.31 18.72 -9.85
N LEU A 152 -4.31 18.49 -10.70
CA LEU A 152 -4.38 17.35 -11.62
C LEU A 152 -3.43 17.44 -12.81
N THR A 153 -3.08 18.65 -13.23
CA THR A 153 -2.23 18.90 -14.42
C THR A 153 -0.77 19.19 -14.10
N THR A 154 -0.45 19.50 -12.84
CA THR A 154 0.92 19.82 -12.42
C THR A 154 1.60 18.59 -11.84
N ASN A 155 2.73 18.20 -12.40
CA ASN A 155 3.50 17.02 -11.98
C ASN A 155 4.70 17.44 -11.12
N ILE A 156 4.46 17.72 -9.84
CA ILE A 156 5.54 18.00 -8.88
C ILE A 156 6.13 16.67 -8.37
N PRO A 157 7.46 16.52 -8.34
CA PRO A 157 8.09 15.29 -7.85
C PRO A 157 7.68 14.95 -6.41
N GLN A 158 7.53 13.66 -6.10
CA GLN A 158 7.18 13.22 -4.75
C GLN A 158 8.22 13.69 -3.72
N TRP A 159 9.52 13.64 -4.06
CA TRP A 159 10.56 14.12 -3.14
C TRP A 159 10.42 15.59 -2.77
N PHE A 160 9.86 16.43 -3.67
CA PHE A 160 9.63 17.85 -3.36
C PHE A 160 8.47 17.99 -2.34
N MET A 161 7.36 17.29 -2.60
CA MET A 161 6.18 17.36 -1.73
C MET A 161 6.49 16.78 -0.33
N GLU A 162 6.95 15.54 -0.30
CA GLU A 162 7.20 14.83 0.96
C GLU A 162 8.44 15.36 1.70
N GLY A 163 9.47 15.76 0.94
CA GLY A 163 10.68 16.33 1.51
C GLY A 163 10.45 17.69 2.17
N MET A 164 9.64 18.55 1.58
CA MET A 164 9.23 19.82 2.21
C MET A 164 8.41 19.56 3.47
N ALA A 165 7.48 18.61 3.43
CA ALA A 165 6.66 18.25 4.58
C ALA A 165 7.53 17.71 5.72
N SER A 166 8.43 16.78 5.43
CA SER A 166 9.40 16.23 6.37
C SER A 166 10.31 17.32 6.96
N TYR A 167 10.83 18.22 6.12
CA TYR A 167 11.74 19.27 6.56
C TYR A 167 11.07 20.30 7.50
N LEU A 168 9.90 20.81 7.11
CA LEU A 168 9.19 21.82 7.89
C LEU A 168 8.53 21.25 9.15
N ALA A 169 8.18 19.97 9.17
CA ALA A 169 7.70 19.26 10.35
C ALA A 169 8.84 18.82 11.30
N GLN A 170 10.12 18.94 10.87
CA GLN A 170 11.28 18.55 11.65
C GLN A 170 11.24 17.06 12.07
N ASP A 171 10.78 16.19 11.17
CA ASP A 171 10.61 14.76 11.43
C ASP A 171 11.89 13.92 11.21
N GLU A 172 13.07 14.56 11.21
CA GLU A 172 14.36 13.87 11.01
C GLU A 172 14.91 13.35 12.34
N ASP A 173 15.10 12.05 12.42
CA ASP A 173 15.79 11.35 13.49
C ASP A 173 17.13 10.72 13.01
N SER A 174 17.84 10.04 13.88
CA SER A 174 19.10 9.36 13.55
C SER A 174 18.94 8.19 12.58
N ARG A 175 17.75 7.54 12.53
CA ARG A 175 17.41 6.50 11.56
C ARG A 175 17.20 7.10 10.18
N ALA A 176 16.49 8.22 10.10
CA ALA A 176 16.32 8.99 8.87
C ALA A 176 17.65 9.45 8.28
N ARG A 177 18.52 10.02 9.14
CA ARG A 177 19.88 10.41 8.75
C ARG A 177 20.73 9.25 8.23
N ALA A 178 20.54 8.03 8.76
CA ALA A 178 21.26 6.83 8.30
C ALA A 178 20.98 6.53 6.82
N VAL A 179 19.77 6.79 6.33
CA VAL A 179 19.39 6.56 4.93
C VAL A 179 20.20 7.46 3.98
N MET A 180 20.24 8.75 4.28
CA MET A 180 20.96 9.69 3.44
C MET A 180 22.48 9.57 3.58
N ARG A 181 22.96 9.25 4.77
CA ARG A 181 24.38 8.98 5.02
C ARG A 181 24.88 7.76 4.21
N ASP A 182 24.16 6.65 4.26
CA ASP A 182 24.45 5.45 3.47
C ASP A 182 24.38 5.72 1.96
N ALA A 183 23.41 6.49 1.50
CA ALA A 183 23.31 6.89 0.09
C ALA A 183 24.46 7.80 -0.35
N THR A 184 24.81 8.78 0.47
CA THR A 184 25.87 9.77 0.16
C THR A 184 27.23 9.11 0.11
N LEU A 185 27.59 8.33 1.13
CA LEU A 185 28.89 7.67 1.21
C LEU A 185 29.02 6.48 0.26
N GLY A 186 27.88 5.93 -0.18
CA GLY A 186 27.80 4.91 -1.22
C GLY A 186 27.69 5.44 -2.65
N ASP A 187 27.80 6.75 -2.87
CA ASP A 187 27.67 7.45 -4.16
C ASP A 187 26.37 7.13 -4.92
N ARG A 188 25.23 7.08 -4.17
CA ARG A 188 23.91 6.70 -4.67
C ARG A 188 22.87 7.82 -4.53
N VAL A 189 23.31 9.07 -4.36
CA VAL A 189 22.43 10.24 -4.31
C VAL A 189 21.98 10.60 -5.72
N PRO A 190 20.66 10.53 -6.03
CA PRO A 190 20.14 10.86 -7.35
C PRO A 190 20.27 12.36 -7.66
N SER A 191 19.94 12.74 -8.90
CA SER A 191 19.72 14.13 -9.27
C SER A 191 18.38 14.63 -8.73
N VAL A 192 18.28 15.93 -8.46
CA VAL A 192 16.99 16.57 -8.13
C VAL A 192 16.03 16.57 -9.32
N ALA A 193 16.53 16.36 -10.54
CA ALA A 193 15.71 16.17 -11.74
C ALA A 193 15.11 14.75 -11.82
N ASP A 194 15.62 13.79 -11.05
CA ASP A 194 15.14 12.41 -11.06
C ASP A 194 13.77 12.30 -10.35
N ASN A 195 12.97 11.34 -10.81
CA ASN A 195 11.70 11.03 -10.17
C ASN A 195 11.93 10.09 -8.97
N VAL A 196 12.44 10.64 -7.87
CA VAL A 196 12.63 9.91 -6.61
C VAL A 196 11.29 9.65 -5.94
N THR A 197 11.01 8.39 -5.58
CA THR A 197 9.73 7.96 -5.02
C THR A 197 9.91 7.04 -3.80
N GLY A 198 8.80 6.76 -3.09
CA GLY A 198 8.78 5.91 -1.90
C GLY A 198 9.41 6.60 -0.69
N TYR A 199 9.77 5.82 0.32
CA TYR A 199 10.35 6.37 1.56
C TYR A 199 11.61 7.20 1.34
N PHE A 200 12.46 6.80 0.39
CA PHE A 200 13.68 7.55 0.09
C PHE A 200 13.38 8.99 -0.37
N ALA A 201 12.24 9.25 -1.02
CA ALA A 201 11.83 10.60 -1.42
C ALA A 201 11.67 11.57 -0.25
N TYR A 202 11.17 11.10 0.89
CA TYR A 202 11.06 11.90 2.12
C TYR A 202 12.42 12.37 2.58
N ARG A 203 13.38 11.45 2.71
CA ARG A 203 14.70 11.74 3.27
C ARG A 203 15.60 12.52 2.30
N PHE A 204 15.55 12.16 1.02
CA PHE A 204 16.23 12.91 -0.04
C PHE A 204 15.72 14.34 -0.13
N GLY A 205 14.39 14.52 -0.20
CA GLY A 205 13.79 15.85 -0.27
C GLY A 205 14.06 16.67 0.99
N HIS A 206 13.96 16.09 2.19
CA HIS A 206 14.34 16.75 3.44
C HIS A 206 15.74 17.36 3.34
N MET A 207 16.73 16.59 2.90
CA MET A 207 18.09 17.06 2.76
C MET A 207 18.27 18.12 1.66
N VAL A 208 17.45 18.07 0.58
CA VAL A 208 17.46 19.13 -0.43
C VAL A 208 16.96 20.45 0.17
N PHE A 209 15.85 20.44 0.94
CA PHE A 209 15.34 21.66 1.61
C PHE A 209 16.31 22.16 2.69
N ALA A 210 16.93 21.26 3.45
CA ALA A 210 17.98 21.61 4.42
C ALA A 210 19.19 22.26 3.75
N PHE A 211 19.62 21.76 2.59
CA PHE A 211 20.68 22.35 1.79
C PHE A 211 20.29 23.75 1.29
N VAL A 212 19.08 23.89 0.75
CA VAL A 212 18.59 25.20 0.27
C VAL A 212 18.58 26.24 1.38
N GLU A 213 18.09 25.88 2.56
CA GLU A 213 18.12 26.82 3.71
C GLU A 213 19.55 27.10 4.18
N ALA A 214 20.45 26.11 4.18
CA ALA A 214 21.84 26.29 4.59
C ALA A 214 22.63 27.24 3.66
N GLU A 215 22.34 27.25 2.35
CA GLU A 215 23.05 28.05 1.35
C GLU A 215 22.41 29.42 1.12
N TRP A 216 21.07 29.51 1.11
CA TRP A 216 20.31 30.74 0.76
C TRP A 216 19.36 31.23 1.85
N GLY A 217 19.34 30.55 3.02
CA GLY A 217 18.45 30.89 4.12
C GLY A 217 16.99 30.62 3.85
N MET A 218 16.14 30.98 4.81
CA MET A 218 14.69 30.80 4.72
C MET A 218 14.06 31.60 3.56
N GLU A 219 14.68 32.71 3.15
CA GLU A 219 14.23 33.50 1.99
C GLU A 219 14.42 32.70 0.68
N GLY A 220 15.62 32.14 0.47
CA GLY A 220 15.88 31.27 -0.68
C GLY A 220 14.98 30.03 -0.73
N LEU A 221 14.64 29.47 0.45
CA LEU A 221 13.69 28.36 0.54
C LEU A 221 12.28 28.78 0.08
N ARG A 222 11.81 29.94 0.50
CA ARG A 222 10.53 30.50 0.03
C ARG A 222 10.55 30.74 -1.47
N ASP A 223 11.62 31.37 -1.98
CA ASP A 223 11.77 31.64 -3.43
C ASP A 223 11.71 30.35 -4.24
N PHE A 224 12.39 29.29 -3.78
CA PHE A 224 12.34 27.99 -4.43
C PHE A 224 10.93 27.40 -4.52
N ILE A 225 10.17 27.48 -3.42
CA ILE A 225 8.78 27.02 -3.37
C ILE A 225 7.90 27.84 -4.31
N PHE A 226 8.01 29.18 -4.28
CA PHE A 226 7.18 30.06 -5.11
C PHE A 226 7.56 29.99 -6.58
N GLU A 227 8.82 29.82 -6.94
CA GLU A 227 9.24 29.63 -8.33
C GLU A 227 8.82 28.27 -8.88
N THR A 228 8.73 27.22 -8.05
CA THR A 228 8.13 25.94 -8.46
C THR A 228 6.67 26.11 -8.87
N ARG A 229 5.90 26.95 -8.18
CA ARG A 229 4.52 27.32 -8.55
C ARG A 229 4.44 27.95 -9.94
N ASN A 230 5.43 28.77 -10.33
CA ASN A 230 5.45 29.53 -11.58
C ASN A 230 5.83 28.69 -12.80
N THR A 231 6.22 27.43 -12.62
CA THR A 231 6.49 26.53 -13.73
C THR A 231 5.19 25.88 -14.24
N LEU A 232 4.99 25.87 -15.55
CA LEU A 232 3.77 25.31 -16.17
C LEU A 232 3.57 23.80 -15.89
N THR A 233 4.65 23.09 -15.62
CA THR A 233 4.67 21.62 -15.44
C THR A 233 5.17 21.17 -14.07
N GLY A 234 5.43 22.10 -13.11
CA GLY A 234 6.09 21.78 -11.85
C GLY A 234 7.55 21.34 -12.02
N ALA A 235 8.20 21.77 -13.08
CA ALA A 235 9.57 21.38 -13.38
C ALA A 235 10.54 22.07 -12.41
N VAL A 236 11.20 21.27 -11.58
CA VAL A 236 12.13 21.70 -10.54
C VAL A 236 13.38 22.37 -11.13
N ASP A 237 13.86 21.90 -12.28
CA ASP A 237 14.99 22.49 -13.02
C ASP A 237 14.80 23.98 -13.29
N ARG A 238 13.62 24.36 -13.76
CA ARG A 238 13.27 25.76 -14.01
C ARG A 238 13.10 26.59 -12.74
N ALA A 239 12.61 25.95 -11.66
CA ALA A 239 12.51 26.62 -10.37
C ALA A 239 13.90 26.93 -9.80
N ILE A 240 14.85 25.97 -9.89
CA ILE A 240 16.24 26.15 -9.49
C ILE A 240 16.89 27.30 -10.28
N LYS A 241 16.70 27.32 -11.62
CA LYS A 241 17.27 28.40 -12.46
C LYS A 241 16.72 29.77 -12.10
N ARG A 242 15.45 29.86 -11.76
CA ARG A 242 14.83 31.14 -11.40
C ARG A 242 15.16 31.60 -9.99
N ALA A 243 15.15 30.69 -9.01
CA ALA A 243 15.41 31.03 -7.63
C ALA A 243 16.87 31.30 -7.34
N PHE A 244 17.80 30.55 -7.99
CA PHE A 244 19.23 30.55 -7.62
C PHE A 244 20.17 30.91 -8.76
N ASP A 245 19.65 31.08 -9.99
CA ASP A 245 20.45 31.28 -11.22
C ASP A 245 21.44 30.15 -11.50
N LEU A 246 21.15 28.91 -11.06
CA LEU A 246 21.96 27.72 -11.28
C LEU A 246 21.31 26.78 -12.27
N ASP A 247 22.14 26.05 -13.01
CA ASP A 247 21.69 24.88 -13.76
C ASP A 247 21.60 23.67 -12.79
N VAL A 248 20.78 22.66 -13.17
CA VAL A 248 20.54 21.47 -12.30
C VAL A 248 21.84 20.74 -11.99
N GLU A 249 22.73 20.61 -12.95
CA GLU A 249 24.02 19.94 -12.79
C GLU A 249 24.91 20.65 -11.75
N GLU A 250 24.91 21.97 -11.76
CA GLU A 250 25.65 22.77 -10.78
C GLU A 250 25.00 22.69 -9.39
N PHE A 251 23.67 22.76 -9.33
CA PHE A 251 22.93 22.56 -8.07
C PHE A 251 23.21 21.19 -7.46
N ASP A 252 23.12 20.11 -8.25
CA ASP A 252 23.42 18.76 -7.84
C ASP A 252 24.88 18.61 -7.35
N ALA A 253 25.82 19.23 -8.04
CA ALA A 253 27.23 19.18 -7.64
C ALA A 253 27.46 19.85 -6.27
N ARG A 254 26.83 21.03 -6.03
CA ARG A 254 26.91 21.75 -4.74
C ARG A 254 26.21 20.93 -3.64
N PHE A 255 25.01 20.40 -3.91
CA PHE A 255 24.27 19.57 -2.96
C PHE A 255 25.04 18.32 -2.55
N ARG A 256 25.59 17.57 -3.50
CA ARG A 256 26.41 16.39 -3.18
C ARG A 256 27.69 16.75 -2.43
N ALA A 257 28.32 17.88 -2.74
CA ALA A 257 29.49 18.36 -2.00
C ALA A 257 29.14 18.73 -0.55
N TRP A 258 28.01 19.42 -0.36
CA TRP A 258 27.47 19.75 0.96
C TRP A 258 27.16 18.49 1.77
N LEU A 259 26.45 17.49 1.22
CA LEU A 259 26.19 16.20 1.87
C LEU A 259 27.47 15.47 2.27
N ARG A 260 28.45 15.39 1.39
CA ARG A 260 29.75 14.75 1.70
C ARG A 260 30.43 15.45 2.87
N LYS A 261 30.41 16.79 2.93
CA LYS A 261 30.94 17.57 4.04
C LYS A 261 30.25 17.25 5.35
N GLN A 262 28.91 17.11 5.35
CA GLN A 262 28.12 16.76 6.55
C GLN A 262 28.55 15.39 7.12
N TYR A 263 28.86 14.41 6.26
CA TYR A 263 29.15 13.04 6.69
C TYR A 263 30.64 12.69 6.69
N GLN A 264 31.54 13.65 6.43
CA GLN A 264 33.00 13.41 6.34
C GLN A 264 33.56 12.87 7.65
N ALA A 265 33.17 13.39 8.80
CA ALA A 265 33.65 12.94 10.11
C ALA A 265 33.23 11.48 10.38
N VAL A 266 31.98 11.15 10.04
CA VAL A 266 31.44 9.79 10.16
C VAL A 266 32.18 8.82 9.24
N ALA A 267 32.45 9.22 7.99
CA ALA A 267 33.14 8.39 7.01
C ALA A 267 34.59 8.07 7.42
N ALA A 268 35.25 9.00 8.11
CA ALA A 268 36.67 8.82 8.54
C ALA A 268 36.86 7.79 9.66
N GLU A 269 35.78 7.52 10.42
CA GLU A 269 35.89 6.74 11.65
C GLU A 269 35.04 5.44 11.66
N ARG A 270 34.22 5.23 10.65
CA ARG A 270 33.19 4.17 10.63
C ARG A 270 33.27 3.33 9.35
N GLY A 271 32.87 2.05 9.47
CA GLY A 271 33.02 1.04 8.43
C GLY A 271 31.72 0.37 7.96
N ASP A 272 31.91 -0.56 7.03
CA ASP A 272 30.82 -1.46 6.59
C ASP A 272 30.49 -2.45 7.71
N PRO A 273 29.23 -2.82 7.95
CA PRO A 273 28.87 -3.81 8.97
C PRO A 273 29.63 -5.14 8.89
N ARG A 274 30.11 -5.54 7.72
CA ARG A 274 30.92 -6.75 7.51
C ARG A 274 32.27 -6.72 8.20
N GLU A 275 32.77 -5.56 8.55
CA GLU A 275 34.01 -5.41 9.31
C GLU A 275 33.86 -5.84 10.77
N PHE A 276 32.62 -5.82 11.29
CA PHE A 276 32.28 -6.20 12.65
C PHE A 276 31.73 -7.62 12.76
N GLY A 277 31.56 -8.30 11.62
CA GLY A 277 31.18 -9.71 11.61
C GLY A 277 30.38 -10.14 10.35
N PRO A 278 30.16 -11.45 10.20
CA PRO A 278 29.54 -12.01 9.01
C PRO A 278 28.05 -11.71 8.91
N ALA A 279 27.56 -11.56 7.66
CA ALA A 279 26.16 -11.36 7.35
C ALA A 279 25.39 -12.68 7.24
N PHE A 280 24.10 -12.64 7.55
CA PHE A 280 23.14 -13.67 7.17
C PHE A 280 22.66 -13.40 5.73
N ARG A 281 22.32 -14.47 5.00
CA ARG A 281 21.86 -14.39 3.60
C ARG A 281 20.66 -15.28 3.36
N VAL A 282 19.74 -14.79 2.55
CA VAL A 282 18.62 -15.59 2.05
C VAL A 282 19.12 -16.54 0.97
N GLU A 283 19.69 -16.00 -0.08
CA GLU A 283 20.21 -16.74 -1.24
C GLU A 283 21.33 -15.90 -1.88
N GLU A 284 22.25 -16.54 -2.57
CA GLU A 284 23.36 -15.84 -3.23
C GLU A 284 22.82 -15.00 -4.39
N GLY A 285 23.21 -13.70 -4.44
CA GLY A 285 22.78 -12.76 -5.47
C GLY A 285 21.38 -12.18 -5.29
N VAL A 286 20.58 -12.66 -4.34
CA VAL A 286 19.25 -12.12 -4.05
C VAL A 286 19.35 -10.93 -3.10
N ARG A 287 18.65 -9.86 -3.44
CA ARG A 287 18.51 -8.68 -2.58
C ARG A 287 17.15 -8.73 -1.87
N SER A 288 17.19 -8.87 -0.53
CA SER A 288 16.03 -8.79 0.36
C SER A 288 16.39 -7.93 1.57
N ALA A 289 15.41 -7.45 2.28
CA ALA A 289 15.60 -6.80 3.57
C ALA A 289 15.29 -7.83 4.67
N GLU A 290 16.11 -7.85 5.71
CA GLU A 290 15.91 -8.68 6.91
C GLU A 290 15.97 -7.80 8.16
N ALA A 291 14.97 -7.91 9.04
CA ALA A 291 14.84 -7.07 10.24
C ALA A 291 14.21 -7.83 11.42
N SER A 292 14.27 -7.20 12.61
CA SER A 292 13.68 -7.69 13.87
C SER A 292 14.17 -9.09 14.26
N PRO A 293 15.48 -9.31 14.46
CA PRO A 293 16.00 -10.64 14.80
C PRO A 293 15.53 -11.10 16.17
N ALA A 294 15.05 -12.33 16.26
CA ALA A 294 14.79 -13.06 17.50
C ALA A 294 15.53 -14.39 17.47
N VAL A 295 16.24 -14.73 18.55
CA VAL A 295 17.08 -15.93 18.62
C VAL A 295 16.37 -17.03 19.40
N ALA A 296 16.36 -18.26 18.86
CA ALA A 296 15.89 -19.43 19.58
C ALA A 296 16.79 -19.74 20.79
N PRO A 297 16.24 -20.19 21.92
CA PRO A 297 17.03 -20.54 23.12
C PRO A 297 18.14 -21.57 22.87
N SER A 298 17.97 -22.44 21.88
CA SER A 298 19.00 -23.40 21.44
C SER A 298 20.24 -22.76 20.81
N GLY A 299 20.15 -21.50 20.37
CA GLY A 299 21.23 -20.82 19.62
C GLY A 299 21.39 -21.26 18.16
N GLU A 300 20.55 -22.16 17.66
CA GLU A 300 20.66 -22.73 16.29
C GLU A 300 19.92 -21.92 15.24
N LEU A 301 18.89 -21.19 15.64
CA LEU A 301 17.98 -20.48 14.73
C LEU A 301 17.80 -19.01 15.13
N VAL A 302 17.66 -18.16 14.11
CA VAL A 302 17.20 -16.78 14.22
C VAL A 302 15.93 -16.63 13.38
N ALA A 303 14.85 -16.15 13.99
CA ALA A 303 13.68 -15.67 13.27
C ALA A 303 13.91 -14.20 12.88
N ALA A 304 13.49 -13.83 11.70
CA ALA A 304 13.50 -12.42 11.24
C ALA A 304 12.40 -12.21 10.20
N PHE A 305 11.95 -10.98 10.05
CA PHE A 305 11.19 -10.61 8.87
C PHE A 305 12.09 -10.59 7.64
N THR A 306 11.53 -10.95 6.50
CA THR A 306 12.22 -10.87 5.22
C THR A 306 11.28 -10.40 4.12
N THR A 307 11.81 -9.66 3.15
CA THR A 307 11.10 -9.32 1.90
C THR A 307 11.44 -10.27 0.75
N TYR A 308 11.91 -11.46 1.07
CA TYR A 308 12.23 -12.47 0.08
C TYR A 308 10.96 -12.91 -0.68
N LYS A 309 11.01 -12.83 -2.01
CA LYS A 309 9.87 -13.06 -2.93
C LYS A 309 8.75 -12.03 -2.86
N ASP A 310 9.11 -10.78 -2.53
CA ASP A 310 8.27 -9.58 -2.61
C ASP A 310 7.03 -9.57 -1.67
N ASP A 311 7.06 -10.40 -0.64
CA ASP A 311 6.10 -10.39 0.46
C ASP A 311 6.84 -10.24 1.79
N VAL A 312 6.17 -9.69 2.79
CA VAL A 312 6.70 -9.59 4.15
C VAL A 312 6.39 -10.88 4.90
N ASP A 313 7.41 -11.67 5.14
CA ASP A 313 7.30 -12.97 5.79
C ASP A 313 8.18 -13.08 7.03
N VAL A 314 7.79 -13.91 7.98
CA VAL A 314 8.65 -14.42 9.06
C VAL A 314 9.45 -15.60 8.54
N ALA A 315 10.77 -15.50 8.59
CA ALA A 315 11.68 -16.53 8.14
C ALA A 315 12.64 -16.97 9.25
N LEU A 316 13.03 -18.22 9.23
CA LEU A 316 14.07 -18.80 10.09
C LEU A 316 15.40 -18.84 9.32
N PHE A 317 16.46 -18.41 9.98
CA PHE A 317 17.83 -18.51 9.50
C PHE A 317 18.64 -19.44 10.42
N SER A 318 19.45 -20.30 9.82
CA SER A 318 20.41 -21.12 10.56
C SER A 318 21.58 -20.26 11.04
N VAL A 319 21.87 -20.26 12.34
CA VAL A 319 22.99 -19.54 12.94
C VAL A 319 24.33 -20.09 12.43
N PRO A 320 24.61 -21.43 12.49
CA PRO A 320 25.88 -21.95 12.01
C PRO A 320 26.11 -21.72 10.52
N LYS A 321 25.06 -21.85 9.67
CA LYS A 321 25.18 -21.68 8.22
C LYS A 321 25.00 -20.22 7.78
N ARG A 322 24.44 -19.38 8.61
CA ARG A 322 24.07 -17.96 8.30
C ARG A 322 23.25 -17.82 7.01
N ARG A 323 22.31 -18.75 6.82
CA ARG A 323 21.46 -18.82 5.62
C ARG A 323 20.00 -19.06 6.01
N LEU A 324 19.12 -18.64 5.10
CA LEU A 324 17.70 -18.97 5.19
C LEU A 324 17.52 -20.48 5.36
N PHE A 325 16.78 -20.87 6.39
CA PHE A 325 16.40 -22.24 6.67
C PHE A 325 14.96 -22.53 6.20
N LYS A 326 14.01 -21.64 6.57
CA LYS A 326 12.59 -21.83 6.26
C LYS A 326 11.82 -20.52 6.31
N ASN A 327 10.82 -20.37 5.45
CA ASN A 327 9.81 -19.31 5.56
C ASN A 327 8.60 -19.87 6.32
N LEU A 328 8.20 -19.24 7.43
CA LEU A 328 7.13 -19.70 8.30
C LEU A 328 5.75 -19.22 7.85
N THR A 329 5.66 -18.05 7.22
CA THR A 329 4.38 -17.35 7.00
C THR A 329 4.02 -17.20 5.52
N ARG A 330 4.65 -17.95 4.64
CA ARG A 330 4.37 -17.88 3.21
C ARG A 330 2.87 -18.03 2.92
N GLY A 331 2.28 -17.02 2.27
CA GLY A 331 0.85 -16.97 1.95
C GLY A 331 -0.04 -16.45 3.08
N TYR A 332 0.50 -15.95 4.19
CA TYR A 332 -0.28 -15.37 5.30
C TYR A 332 -0.98 -14.06 4.90
N THR A 333 -0.44 -13.31 3.96
CA THR A 333 -1.05 -12.09 3.40
C THR A 333 -2.38 -12.32 2.68
N THR A 334 -2.79 -13.58 2.47
CA THR A 334 -4.15 -13.94 2.02
C THR A 334 -5.10 -14.26 3.17
N ARG A 335 -4.60 -14.44 4.38
CA ARG A 335 -5.36 -14.76 5.59
C ARG A 335 -5.42 -13.61 6.57
N TYR A 336 -4.32 -12.89 6.70
CA TYR A 336 -4.19 -11.65 7.48
C TYR A 336 -3.94 -10.50 6.53
N GLU A 337 -4.45 -9.32 6.87
CA GLU A 337 -4.29 -8.14 6.02
C GLU A 337 -2.81 -7.77 5.86
N TYR A 338 -2.04 -7.87 6.95
CA TYR A 338 -0.57 -7.79 6.98
C TYR A 338 -0.02 -8.35 8.30
N LEU A 339 1.27 -8.67 8.30
CA LEU A 339 2.06 -8.89 9.50
C LEU A 339 2.63 -7.54 9.96
N VAL A 340 2.65 -7.29 11.26
CA VAL A 340 3.27 -6.08 11.82
C VAL A 340 4.78 -6.26 11.77
N ALA A 341 5.41 -5.54 10.86
CA ALA A 341 6.84 -5.64 10.60
C ALA A 341 7.42 -4.30 10.21
N GLN A 342 8.41 -3.83 10.91
CA GLN A 342 9.12 -2.62 10.56
C GLN A 342 10.35 -2.95 9.72
N LEU A 343 10.19 -2.88 8.40
CA LEU A 343 11.26 -3.09 7.41
C LEU A 343 11.83 -1.77 6.88
N PHE A 344 11.22 -0.66 7.22
CA PHE A 344 11.65 0.68 6.85
C PHE A 344 12.14 1.44 8.08
N THR A 345 12.84 2.53 7.86
CA THR A 345 13.43 3.33 8.94
C THR A 345 12.44 4.32 9.58
N VAL A 346 11.15 4.18 9.30
CA VAL A 346 10.09 5.04 9.83
C VAL A 346 9.17 4.24 10.70
N GLY A 347 8.79 4.81 11.80
CA GLY A 347 7.72 4.34 12.64
C GLY A 347 8.10 4.38 14.12
N PRO A 348 7.12 4.15 14.98
CA PRO A 348 7.26 4.25 16.41
C PRO A 348 8.05 3.08 17.05
N ASP A 349 8.44 2.10 16.26
CA ASP A 349 9.07 0.87 16.70
C ASP A 349 10.51 1.10 17.18
N ARG A 350 10.79 0.74 18.41
CA ARG A 350 12.11 0.86 19.06
C ARG A 350 12.72 -0.49 19.43
N GLY A 351 12.07 -1.60 19.09
CA GLY A 351 12.43 -2.93 19.52
C GLY A 351 12.37 -3.99 18.41
N ARG A 352 12.01 -5.17 18.82
CA ARG A 352 11.91 -6.34 17.96
C ARG A 352 10.46 -6.80 17.86
N ASP A 353 9.95 -6.92 16.65
CA ASP A 353 8.57 -7.37 16.39
C ASP A 353 8.40 -8.91 16.43
N LEU A 354 9.45 -9.63 16.76
CA LEU A 354 9.46 -11.08 16.90
C LEU A 354 10.06 -11.51 18.24
N ALA A 355 9.49 -12.55 18.84
CA ALA A 355 10.04 -13.20 20.02
C ALA A 355 9.91 -14.70 19.95
N PHE A 356 10.96 -15.45 20.38
CA PHE A 356 10.87 -16.87 20.67
C PHE A 356 10.35 -17.11 22.08
N SER A 357 9.50 -18.14 22.25
CA SER A 357 9.16 -18.69 23.55
C SER A 357 10.39 -19.31 24.23
N PRO A 358 10.42 -19.41 25.59
CA PRO A 358 11.56 -19.96 26.33
C PRO A 358 11.88 -21.40 26.00
N ASP A 359 10.90 -22.20 25.58
CA ASP A 359 11.07 -23.57 25.09
C ASP A 359 11.59 -23.67 23.65
N GLY A 360 11.58 -22.55 22.90
CA GLY A 360 12.01 -22.48 21.51
C GLY A 360 11.03 -23.00 20.47
N ASP A 361 9.86 -23.45 20.88
CA ASP A 361 8.86 -24.11 20.02
C ASP A 361 7.91 -23.12 19.34
N THR A 362 7.94 -21.85 19.76
CA THR A 362 6.95 -20.86 19.33
C THR A 362 7.62 -19.54 18.97
N VAL A 363 7.15 -18.91 17.90
CA VAL A 363 7.50 -17.52 17.53
C VAL A 363 6.25 -16.65 17.65
N ALA A 364 6.33 -15.60 18.45
CA ALA A 364 5.28 -14.60 18.58
C ALA A 364 5.45 -13.50 17.53
N VAL A 365 4.35 -13.10 16.89
CA VAL A 365 4.29 -12.00 15.91
C VAL A 365 2.90 -11.35 15.94
N PHE A 366 2.84 -10.03 15.79
CA PHE A 366 1.58 -9.35 15.61
C PHE A 366 1.13 -9.35 14.16
N ALA A 367 -0.20 -9.40 13.95
CA ALA A 367 -0.82 -9.30 12.64
C ALA A 367 -2.10 -8.47 12.70
N ARG A 368 -2.51 -7.93 11.56
CA ARG A 368 -3.81 -7.29 11.37
C ARG A 368 -4.82 -8.32 10.89
N SER A 369 -5.96 -8.40 11.57
CA SER A 369 -7.06 -9.27 11.18
C SER A 369 -8.40 -8.54 11.33
N GLY A 370 -9.01 -8.20 10.21
CA GLY A 370 -10.25 -7.45 10.20
C GLY A 370 -10.09 -6.09 10.88
N ARG A 371 -10.88 -5.82 11.92
CA ARG A 371 -10.86 -4.54 12.63
C ARG A 371 -9.87 -4.46 13.79
N GLY A 372 -9.09 -5.50 14.04
CA GLY A 372 -8.27 -5.57 15.25
C GLY A 372 -6.88 -6.13 15.03
N ARG A 373 -6.06 -5.91 16.02
CA ARG A 373 -4.73 -6.50 16.17
C ARG A 373 -4.84 -7.90 16.77
N VAL A 374 -4.02 -8.84 16.31
CA VAL A 374 -3.92 -10.17 16.90
C VAL A 374 -2.46 -10.52 17.15
N LEU A 375 -2.18 -11.11 18.29
CA LEU A 375 -0.91 -11.78 18.53
C LEU A 375 -1.01 -13.22 18.05
N LEU A 376 -0.15 -13.61 17.12
CA LEU A 376 -0.02 -14.97 16.61
C LEU A 376 1.12 -15.70 17.31
N LEU A 377 0.85 -16.89 17.79
CA LEU A 377 1.87 -17.84 18.28
C LEU A 377 2.08 -18.90 17.19
N LEU A 378 3.18 -18.78 16.45
CA LEU A 378 3.54 -19.65 15.34
C LEU A 378 4.35 -20.84 15.82
N ASP A 379 4.07 -22.03 15.28
CA ASP A 379 4.96 -23.18 15.44
C ASP A 379 6.30 -22.90 14.74
N ALA A 380 7.39 -22.90 15.51
CA ALA A 380 8.71 -22.53 15.01
C ALA A 380 9.25 -23.52 13.95
N LEU A 381 8.84 -24.79 13.98
CA LEU A 381 9.30 -25.80 13.03
C LEU A 381 8.38 -25.93 11.82
N HIS A 382 7.06 -25.93 12.03
CA HIS A 382 6.09 -26.24 11.00
C HIS A 382 5.48 -25.00 10.33
N GLY A 383 5.49 -23.82 11.01
CA GLY A 383 4.93 -22.57 10.52
C GLY A 383 3.41 -22.47 10.66
N GLY A 384 2.78 -23.42 11.37
CA GLY A 384 1.35 -23.35 11.70
C GLY A 384 1.08 -22.42 12.87
N ILE A 385 -0.14 -21.88 12.96
CA ILE A 385 -0.58 -21.11 14.13
C ILE A 385 -0.98 -22.07 15.24
N LYS A 386 -0.27 -22.03 16.36
CA LYS A 386 -0.61 -22.79 17.58
C LYS A 386 -1.76 -22.14 18.33
N LYS A 387 -1.70 -20.80 18.49
CA LYS A 387 -2.70 -20.02 19.23
C LYS A 387 -2.72 -18.59 18.69
N GLN A 388 -3.84 -17.90 18.84
CA GLN A 388 -3.96 -16.47 18.51
C GLN A 388 -4.75 -15.77 19.60
N PHE A 389 -4.39 -14.52 19.88
CA PHE A 389 -5.02 -13.68 20.89
C PHE A 389 -5.46 -12.36 20.25
N PRO A 390 -6.76 -12.03 20.29
CA PRO A 390 -7.21 -10.68 19.94
C PRO A 390 -6.61 -9.67 20.94
N ILE A 391 -6.10 -8.56 20.44
CA ILE A 391 -5.50 -7.51 21.24
C ILE A 391 -6.42 -6.27 21.17
N PRO A 392 -6.82 -5.71 22.33
CA PRO A 392 -7.70 -4.55 22.35
C PRO A 392 -7.06 -3.27 21.80
N GLN A 393 -5.74 -3.13 21.95
CA GLN A 393 -4.97 -1.98 21.46
C GLN A 393 -4.72 -2.13 19.96
N ASP A 394 -4.97 -1.08 19.22
CA ASP A 394 -4.89 -1.13 17.77
C ASP A 394 -3.46 -1.19 17.26
N GLN A 395 -2.56 -0.44 17.86
CA GLN A 395 -1.14 -0.36 17.50
C GLN A 395 -0.28 -1.16 18.47
N ALA A 396 -0.48 -2.50 18.54
CA ALA A 396 0.34 -3.39 19.37
C ALA A 396 1.49 -3.99 18.55
N MET A 397 2.72 -3.99 19.15
CA MET A 397 3.96 -4.46 18.53
C MET A 397 4.99 -4.89 19.60
N GLU A 398 6.17 -5.32 19.18
CA GLU A 398 7.34 -5.62 20.01
C GLU A 398 7.06 -6.67 21.13
N PRO A 399 6.68 -7.90 20.78
CA PRO A 399 6.37 -8.92 21.77
C PRO A 399 7.63 -9.43 22.49
N ALA A 400 7.53 -9.71 23.78
CA ALA A 400 8.58 -10.36 24.56
C ALA A 400 7.98 -11.40 25.53
N PHE A 401 8.46 -12.64 25.49
CA PHE A 401 8.01 -13.68 26.41
C PHE A 401 8.64 -13.53 27.80
N SER A 402 7.84 -13.78 28.82
CA SER A 402 8.37 -14.01 30.17
C SER A 402 9.21 -15.31 30.22
N PRO A 403 10.19 -15.45 31.14
CA PRO A 403 11.04 -16.62 31.21
C PRO A 403 10.28 -17.93 31.51
N ASP A 404 9.11 -17.87 32.13
CA ASP A 404 8.23 -19.03 32.37
C ASP A 404 7.30 -19.36 31.20
N GLY A 405 7.31 -18.51 30.14
CA GLY A 405 6.51 -18.70 28.94
C GLY A 405 5.01 -18.44 29.10
N LYS A 406 4.55 -17.90 30.23
CA LYS A 406 3.13 -17.71 30.51
C LYS A 406 2.60 -16.33 30.13
N THR A 407 3.47 -15.34 30.01
CA THR A 407 3.11 -13.97 29.75
C THR A 407 3.90 -13.44 28.55
N VAL A 408 3.26 -12.55 27.77
CA VAL A 408 3.92 -11.75 26.74
C VAL A 408 3.80 -10.28 27.09
N ALA A 409 4.93 -9.60 27.25
CA ALA A 409 4.96 -8.14 27.29
C ALA A 409 4.93 -7.61 25.86
N TYR A 410 4.28 -6.49 25.65
CA TYR A 410 4.24 -5.82 24.35
C TYR A 410 4.04 -4.33 24.52
N HIS A 411 4.46 -3.56 23.53
CA HIS A 411 4.22 -2.14 23.43
C HIS A 411 2.91 -1.89 22.65
N ALA A 412 2.12 -0.91 23.09
CA ALA A 412 0.93 -0.51 22.34
C ALA A 412 0.51 0.94 22.60
N PHE A 413 -0.17 1.53 21.60
CA PHE A 413 -0.82 2.83 21.74
C PHE A 413 -2.27 2.68 22.18
N ALA A 414 -2.67 3.50 23.15
CA ALA A 414 -4.06 3.61 23.56
C ALA A 414 -4.32 4.99 24.17
N GLY A 415 -5.35 5.67 23.68
CA GLY A 415 -5.80 6.94 24.24
C GLY A 415 -4.77 8.09 24.16
N GLY A 416 -3.80 8.02 23.27
CA GLY A 416 -2.74 9.02 23.11
C GLY A 416 -1.53 8.78 24.01
N GLN A 417 -1.38 7.56 24.55
CA GLN A 417 -0.22 7.10 25.31
C GLN A 417 0.43 5.92 24.62
N ALA A 418 1.73 5.74 24.83
CA ALA A 418 2.51 4.61 24.37
C ALA A 418 3.05 3.84 25.59
N ASP A 419 2.40 2.75 25.94
CA ASP A 419 2.65 2.00 27.15
C ASP A 419 3.07 0.54 26.89
N ILE A 420 3.67 -0.08 27.93
CA ILE A 420 3.93 -1.51 27.96
C ILE A 420 2.71 -2.22 28.58
N TYR A 421 2.26 -3.26 27.90
CA TYR A 421 1.17 -4.14 28.33
C TYR A 421 1.69 -5.54 28.63
N LEU A 422 1.02 -6.27 29.53
CA LEU A 422 1.25 -7.68 29.80
C LEU A 422 0.02 -8.49 29.38
N LEU A 423 0.20 -9.47 28.52
CA LEU A 423 -0.82 -10.44 28.09
C LEU A 423 -0.56 -11.78 28.80
N ASP A 424 -1.53 -12.26 29.53
CA ASP A 424 -1.55 -13.62 30.09
C ASP A 424 -1.99 -14.61 29.00
N LEU A 425 -1.14 -15.58 28.70
CA LEU A 425 -1.37 -16.56 27.61
C LEU A 425 -2.34 -17.68 27.97
N GLU A 426 -2.68 -17.85 29.23
CA GLU A 426 -3.70 -18.79 29.68
C GLU A 426 -5.10 -18.19 29.52
N THR A 427 -5.30 -17.01 30.06
CA THR A 427 -6.60 -16.33 30.11
C THR A 427 -6.89 -15.45 28.91
N GLY A 428 -5.85 -14.98 28.21
CA GLY A 428 -5.97 -13.99 27.13
C GLY A 428 -6.25 -12.57 27.62
N TRP A 429 -6.14 -12.31 28.93
CA TRP A 429 -6.35 -10.98 29.50
C TRP A 429 -5.06 -10.14 29.44
N SER A 430 -5.21 -8.86 29.09
CA SER A 430 -4.09 -7.91 29.06
C SER A 430 -4.30 -6.78 30.05
N ARG A 431 -3.20 -6.29 30.64
CA ARG A 431 -3.19 -5.12 31.53
C ARG A 431 -2.10 -4.15 31.12
N ASN A 432 -2.37 -2.85 31.28
CA ASN A 432 -1.38 -1.80 31.19
C ASN A 432 -0.42 -1.88 32.37
N LEU A 433 0.88 -1.79 32.12
CA LEU A 433 1.92 -1.89 33.13
C LEU A 433 2.54 -0.52 33.47
N THR A 434 2.69 0.37 32.50
CA THR A 434 3.39 1.63 32.68
C THR A 434 2.45 2.82 32.93
N ASP A 435 1.40 2.99 32.18
CA ASP A 435 0.30 3.95 32.36
C ASP A 435 0.77 5.38 32.74
N ASP A 436 1.61 5.98 31.90
CA ASP A 436 2.11 7.33 32.06
C ASP A 436 2.30 8.05 30.71
N PRO A 437 2.52 9.39 30.70
CA PRO A 437 2.63 10.15 29.44
C PRO A 437 3.94 9.95 28.67
N ALA A 438 4.87 9.13 29.18
CA ALA A 438 6.12 8.86 28.44
C ALA A 438 5.87 7.88 27.30
N TYR A 439 6.73 7.91 26.33
CA TYR A 439 6.78 6.92 25.26
C TYR A 439 7.59 5.69 25.74
N ASP A 440 6.89 4.62 26.10
CA ASP A 440 7.49 3.37 26.60
C ASP A 440 7.41 2.27 25.55
N ALA A 441 8.55 1.66 25.16
CA ALA A 441 8.65 0.71 24.08
C ALA A 441 9.75 -0.35 24.31
N ALA A 442 9.85 -1.34 23.45
CA ALA A 442 10.89 -2.37 23.40
C ALA A 442 11.07 -3.13 24.73
N PRO A 443 10.01 -3.76 25.28
CA PRO A 443 10.11 -4.48 26.53
C PRO A 443 10.96 -5.76 26.40
N VAL A 444 11.73 -6.08 27.46
CA VAL A 444 12.42 -7.37 27.62
C VAL A 444 12.45 -7.79 29.08
N PHE A 445 12.11 -9.04 29.38
CA PHE A 445 12.17 -9.57 30.74
C PHE A 445 13.61 -9.87 31.14
N SER A 446 13.93 -9.65 32.42
CA SER A 446 15.14 -10.20 33.04
C SER A 446 15.11 -11.73 33.07
N PRO A 447 16.25 -12.41 33.00
CA PRO A 447 16.28 -13.91 33.02
C PRO A 447 15.63 -14.54 34.24
N ASP A 448 15.60 -13.86 35.40
CA ASP A 448 14.95 -14.28 36.62
C ASP A 448 13.46 -13.94 36.69
N GLY A 449 12.92 -13.20 35.67
CA GLY A 449 11.52 -12.81 35.59
C GLY A 449 11.08 -11.73 36.59
N ARG A 450 12.00 -11.09 37.31
CA ARG A 450 11.67 -10.10 38.35
C ARG A 450 11.50 -8.70 37.78
N TYR A 451 12.23 -8.38 36.75
CA TYR A 451 12.29 -7.06 36.16
C TYR A 451 11.90 -7.07 34.69
N LEU A 452 11.44 -5.92 34.22
CA LEU A 452 11.30 -5.60 32.81
C LEU A 452 12.25 -4.45 32.49
N ILE A 453 13.03 -4.59 31.42
CA ILE A 453 13.80 -3.49 30.82
C ILE A 453 13.04 -3.01 29.61
N PHE A 454 12.99 -1.70 29.40
CA PHE A 454 12.31 -1.09 28.28
C PHE A 454 12.95 0.26 27.93
N SER A 455 12.70 0.74 26.74
CA SER A 455 13.09 2.08 26.30
C SER A 455 11.99 3.05 26.69
N SER A 456 12.33 4.17 27.28
CA SER A 456 11.38 5.18 27.71
C SER A 456 11.89 6.58 27.43
N GLN A 457 10.99 7.49 27.02
CA GLN A 457 11.33 8.87 26.75
C GLN A 457 11.77 9.56 28.05
N SER A 458 12.95 10.19 28.02
CA SER A 458 13.51 10.97 29.12
C SER A 458 14.07 12.30 28.59
N GLY A 459 13.31 13.36 28.66
CA GLY A 459 13.59 14.62 27.96
C GLY A 459 13.48 14.44 26.45
N GLU A 460 14.52 14.86 25.72
CA GLU A 460 14.57 14.75 24.25
C GLU A 460 14.97 13.36 23.74
N HIS A 461 15.40 12.46 24.64
CA HIS A 461 15.99 11.16 24.25
C HIS A 461 15.27 9.97 24.90
N ALA A 462 15.23 8.85 24.19
CA ALA A 462 14.87 7.56 24.76
C ALA A 462 16.02 6.98 25.58
N LYS A 463 15.72 6.42 26.76
CA LYS A 463 16.71 5.80 27.65
C LYS A 463 16.23 4.44 28.12
N LEU A 464 17.14 3.57 28.53
CA LEU A 464 16.77 2.30 29.13
C LEU A 464 16.34 2.47 30.58
N PHE A 465 15.19 1.90 30.90
CA PHE A 465 14.61 1.84 32.22
C PHE A 465 14.43 0.39 32.68
N GLN A 466 14.50 0.22 33.99
CA GLN A 466 14.15 -1.02 34.67
C GLN A 466 12.90 -0.79 35.54
N LEU A 467 11.97 -1.71 35.46
CA LEU A 467 10.75 -1.73 36.25
C LEU A 467 10.66 -3.06 36.99
N GLU A 468 10.33 -3.01 38.28
CA GLU A 468 10.09 -4.22 39.09
C GLU A 468 8.65 -4.70 38.91
N LEU A 469 8.45 -5.94 38.46
CA LEU A 469 7.11 -6.45 38.11
C LEU A 469 6.18 -6.59 39.34
N SER A 470 6.76 -6.80 40.54
CA SER A 470 6.01 -6.82 41.79
C SER A 470 5.57 -5.44 42.27
N ASN A 471 6.27 -4.39 41.85
CA ASN A 471 5.97 -3.02 42.17
C ASN A 471 6.26 -2.11 40.93
N PRO A 472 5.33 -2.00 39.97
CA PRO A 472 5.54 -1.24 38.72
C PRO A 472 5.82 0.26 38.91
N GLN A 473 5.57 0.81 40.09
CA GLN A 473 5.94 2.20 40.41
C GLN A 473 7.43 2.35 40.72
N ASN A 474 8.13 1.27 41.03
CA ASN A 474 9.57 1.29 41.26
C ASN A 474 10.32 1.20 39.92
N ARG A 475 10.57 2.36 39.33
CA ARG A 475 11.27 2.51 38.04
C ARG A 475 12.60 3.19 38.23
N VAL A 476 13.63 2.65 37.62
CA VAL A 476 14.96 3.25 37.64
C VAL A 476 15.52 3.41 36.23
N GLN A 477 16.10 4.55 35.94
CA GLN A 477 16.80 4.82 34.69
C GLN A 477 18.18 4.15 34.73
N LEU A 478 18.54 3.41 33.70
CA LEU A 478 19.77 2.65 33.59
C LEU A 478 20.83 3.33 32.74
N THR A 479 20.44 4.08 31.70
CA THR A 479 21.39 4.72 30.79
C THR A 479 21.15 6.24 30.75
N PHE A 480 22.22 7.00 30.49
CA PHE A 480 22.24 8.46 30.58
C PHE A 480 23.02 9.07 29.41
N GLY A 481 23.08 10.41 29.35
CA GLY A 481 23.81 11.15 28.33
C GLY A 481 23.03 11.45 27.07
N PRO A 482 23.69 11.96 26.03
CA PRO A 482 23.04 12.31 24.78
C PRO A 482 22.66 11.06 23.97
N GLY A 483 21.70 11.24 23.04
CA GLY A 483 21.27 10.20 22.12
C GLY A 483 20.28 9.20 22.70
N ASP A 484 19.67 8.44 21.81
CA ASP A 484 18.65 7.43 22.12
C ASP A 484 19.31 6.08 22.45
N ASP A 485 18.78 5.40 23.46
CA ASP A 485 19.17 4.05 23.86
C ASP A 485 17.94 3.15 23.80
N GLU A 486 17.97 2.09 22.94
CA GLU A 486 16.78 1.32 22.62
C GLU A 486 17.05 -0.14 22.26
N GLY A 487 15.97 -0.95 22.20
CA GLY A 487 16.01 -2.33 21.73
C GLY A 487 16.89 -3.27 22.59
N ALA A 488 16.85 -3.14 23.91
CA ALA A 488 17.71 -3.89 24.81
C ALA A 488 17.49 -5.41 24.73
N SER A 489 18.58 -6.17 25.01
CA SER A 489 18.55 -7.61 25.27
C SER A 489 19.58 -7.99 26.30
N PHE A 490 19.33 -9.03 27.09
CA PHE A 490 20.29 -9.51 28.07
C PHE A 490 21.38 -10.35 27.43
N SER A 491 22.59 -10.29 28.00
CA SER A 491 23.62 -11.30 27.79
C SER A 491 23.16 -12.66 28.35
N ARG A 492 23.74 -13.74 27.86
CA ARG A 492 23.35 -15.09 28.28
C ARG A 492 23.44 -15.32 29.81
N ASP A 493 24.40 -14.73 30.45
CA ASP A 493 24.61 -14.84 31.92
C ASP A 493 23.76 -13.82 32.72
N GLY A 494 22.98 -12.99 32.05
CA GLY A 494 22.15 -11.97 32.67
C GLY A 494 22.90 -10.77 33.28
N LYS A 495 24.24 -10.70 33.14
CA LYS A 495 25.07 -9.68 33.79
C LYS A 495 25.30 -8.44 32.94
N ALA A 496 24.87 -8.42 31.66
CA ALA A 496 25.01 -7.29 30.79
C ALA A 496 23.75 -7.11 29.93
N LEU A 497 23.57 -5.87 29.45
CA LEU A 497 22.61 -5.53 28.42
C LEU A 497 23.33 -5.19 27.12
N TYR A 498 22.84 -5.72 26.02
CA TYR A 498 23.15 -5.24 24.67
C TYR A 498 22.00 -4.33 24.22
N PHE A 499 22.30 -3.18 23.62
CA PHE A 499 21.31 -2.22 23.15
C PHE A 499 21.87 -1.39 21.99
N ALA A 500 20.98 -0.74 21.25
CA ALA A 500 21.37 0.22 20.23
C ALA A 500 21.43 1.62 20.82
N SER A 501 22.43 2.42 20.42
CA SER A 501 22.57 3.80 20.85
C SER A 501 23.21 4.66 19.76
N ASP A 502 22.67 5.87 19.58
CA ASP A 502 23.20 6.88 18.64
C ASP A 502 24.02 7.97 19.34
N ARG A 503 24.44 7.74 20.61
CA ARG A 503 25.21 8.66 21.46
C ARG A 503 26.51 9.16 20.85
N ASP A 504 27.05 8.45 19.87
CA ASP A 504 28.27 8.82 19.16
C ASP A 504 27.94 9.30 17.75
N GLN A 505 28.06 10.61 17.52
CA GLN A 505 27.83 11.28 16.22
C GLN A 505 26.40 11.10 15.64
N GLY A 506 25.39 10.77 16.45
CA GLY A 506 24.05 10.48 15.98
C GLY A 506 23.97 9.26 15.05
N VAL A 507 24.79 8.23 15.32
CA VAL A 507 24.79 6.99 14.55
C VAL A 507 24.52 5.82 15.48
N PHE A 508 23.44 5.10 15.22
CA PHE A 508 23.12 3.91 16.01
C PHE A 508 24.17 2.82 15.82
N ASP A 509 24.78 2.46 16.94
CA ASP A 509 25.70 1.34 17.09
C ASP A 509 25.26 0.41 18.21
N ILE A 510 25.77 -0.82 18.23
CA ILE A 510 25.51 -1.78 19.31
C ILE A 510 26.48 -1.53 20.47
N TYR A 511 25.93 -1.39 21.66
CA TYR A 511 26.64 -1.22 22.91
C TYR A 511 26.36 -2.39 23.87
N ARG A 512 27.29 -2.59 24.79
CA ARG A 512 27.18 -3.54 25.92
C ARG A 512 27.37 -2.77 27.22
N LEU A 513 26.36 -2.82 28.10
CA LEU A 513 26.44 -2.29 29.45
C LEU A 513 26.58 -3.45 30.46
N ASN A 514 27.68 -3.50 31.22
CA ASN A 514 27.79 -4.40 32.35
C ASN A 514 26.98 -3.85 33.54
N LEU A 515 26.02 -4.63 34.03
CA LEU A 515 25.06 -4.18 35.06
C LEU A 515 25.69 -4.04 36.45
N GLU A 516 26.76 -4.80 36.75
CA GLU A 516 27.47 -4.75 38.02
C GLU A 516 28.50 -3.62 38.06
N THR A 517 29.37 -3.57 37.04
CA THR A 517 30.49 -2.62 36.99
C THR A 517 30.13 -1.28 36.33
N ARG A 518 28.96 -1.21 35.69
CA ARG A 518 28.49 -0.06 34.90
C ARG A 518 29.38 0.29 33.68
N LYS A 519 30.37 -0.53 33.37
CA LYS A 519 31.23 -0.34 32.21
C LYS A 519 30.44 -0.47 30.91
N LEU A 520 30.71 0.47 30.02
CA LEU A 520 30.12 0.56 28.71
C LEU A 520 31.14 0.25 27.62
N SER A 521 30.80 -0.70 26.74
CA SER A 521 31.61 -1.06 25.57
C SER A 521 30.81 -0.91 24.30
N ARG A 522 31.44 -0.43 23.22
CA ARG A 522 30.86 -0.35 21.90
C ARG A 522 31.30 -1.54 21.05
N LEU A 523 30.35 -2.25 20.43
CA LEU A 523 30.59 -3.46 19.65
C LEU A 523 30.69 -3.20 18.15
N THR A 524 30.03 -2.16 17.66
CA THR A 524 30.03 -1.80 16.24
C THR A 524 30.37 -0.33 16.04
N ARG A 525 30.77 0.01 14.82
CA ARG A 525 31.03 1.39 14.38
C ARG A 525 30.67 1.54 12.92
N VAL A 526 29.33 1.42 12.65
CA VAL A 526 28.81 1.33 11.28
C VAL A 526 28.58 2.70 10.66
N ILE A 527 28.64 2.79 9.34
CA ILE A 527 28.29 4.00 8.58
C ILE A 527 26.77 4.24 8.62
N GLY A 528 25.95 3.21 8.41
CA GLY A 528 24.51 3.32 8.38
C GLY A 528 23.89 3.42 9.78
N ALA A 529 23.27 2.34 10.23
CA ALA A 529 22.74 2.16 11.59
C ALA A 529 22.82 0.68 11.98
N ALA A 530 23.01 0.38 13.25
CA ALA A 530 22.95 -0.97 13.83
C ALA A 530 21.90 -0.96 14.96
N LEU A 531 20.89 -1.85 14.88
CA LEU A 531 19.75 -1.88 15.78
C LEU A 531 19.44 -3.31 16.22
N ASN A 532 18.58 -3.43 17.25
CA ASN A 532 17.94 -4.67 17.69
C ASN A 532 18.92 -5.82 17.99
N PRO A 533 19.94 -5.59 18.85
CA PRO A 533 20.87 -6.64 19.22
C PRO A 533 20.17 -7.77 19.99
N VAL A 534 20.59 -9.00 19.77
CA VAL A 534 20.14 -10.17 20.54
C VAL A 534 21.29 -11.16 20.75
N SER A 535 21.46 -11.62 21.99
CA SER A 535 22.50 -12.58 22.36
C SER A 535 22.20 -13.97 21.79
N VAL A 536 23.20 -14.64 21.28
CA VAL A 536 23.17 -16.05 20.84
C VAL A 536 24.41 -16.80 21.32
N VAL A 537 24.21 -18.01 21.78
CA VAL A 537 25.35 -18.90 22.17
C VAL A 537 25.64 -19.83 20.99
N THR A 538 26.86 -19.79 20.52
CA THR A 538 27.38 -20.66 19.46
C THR A 538 28.43 -21.62 20.01
N GLY A 539 28.91 -22.57 19.23
CA GLY A 539 30.04 -23.42 19.60
C GLY A 539 31.34 -22.68 19.88
N GLU A 540 31.43 -21.41 19.41
CA GLU A 540 32.58 -20.53 19.63
C GLU A 540 32.41 -19.53 20.80
N GLY A 541 31.30 -19.65 21.55
CA GLY A 541 30.94 -18.74 22.63
C GLY A 541 29.77 -17.83 22.32
N GLU A 542 29.58 -16.83 23.17
CA GLU A 542 28.50 -15.84 22.98
C GLU A 542 28.79 -14.95 21.79
N ARG A 543 27.76 -14.68 21.01
CA ARG A 543 27.75 -13.74 19.88
C ARG A 543 26.54 -12.83 20.00
N VAL A 544 26.50 -11.73 19.24
CA VAL A 544 25.38 -10.82 19.17
C VAL A 544 24.92 -10.71 17.73
N VAL A 545 23.67 -11.13 17.46
CA VAL A 545 22.99 -10.91 16.19
C VAL A 545 22.31 -9.55 16.24
N TYR A 546 22.42 -8.78 15.16
CA TYR A 546 21.81 -7.46 15.05
C TYR A 546 21.42 -7.16 13.60
N GLN A 547 20.55 -6.21 13.39
CA GLN A 547 20.25 -5.69 12.05
C GLN A 547 21.09 -4.45 11.78
N ALA A 548 21.62 -4.31 10.56
CA ALA A 548 22.29 -3.10 10.12
C ALA A 548 21.74 -2.59 8.80
N TYR A 549 21.60 -1.26 8.71
CA TYR A 549 21.21 -0.57 7.47
C TYR A 549 22.45 -0.31 6.63
N THR A 550 22.48 -0.88 5.44
CA THR A 550 23.58 -0.71 4.48
C THR A 550 23.09 -0.93 3.05
N LYS A 551 23.60 -0.16 2.10
CA LYS A 551 23.26 -0.25 0.68
C LYS A 551 21.74 -0.17 0.41
N GLY A 552 21.07 0.68 1.19
CA GLY A 552 19.65 0.97 1.05
C GLY A 552 18.71 -0.07 1.63
N ARG A 553 19.15 -0.95 2.53
CA ARG A 553 18.31 -1.99 3.15
C ARG A 553 18.84 -2.47 4.50
N TRP A 554 17.98 -3.08 5.30
CA TRP A 554 18.36 -3.81 6.50
C TRP A 554 18.91 -5.19 6.14
N GLN A 555 19.92 -5.65 6.88
CA GLN A 555 20.48 -7.00 6.81
C GLN A 555 20.88 -7.45 8.20
N LEU A 556 20.86 -8.78 8.46
CA LEU A 556 21.34 -9.35 9.71
C LEU A 556 22.84 -9.61 9.67
N TYR A 557 23.49 -9.27 10.78
CA TYR A 557 24.90 -9.50 11.02
C TYR A 557 25.10 -10.16 12.39
N MET A 558 26.28 -10.73 12.62
CA MET A 558 26.64 -11.34 13.90
C MET A 558 28.04 -10.90 14.32
N THR A 559 28.17 -10.31 15.52
CA THR A 559 29.44 -9.79 16.04
C THR A 559 29.87 -10.54 17.31
N ASP A 560 31.17 -10.46 17.62
CA ASP A 560 31.75 -11.00 18.85
C ASP A 560 31.80 -9.92 19.94
N PRO A 561 31.06 -10.06 21.05
CA PRO A 561 31.07 -9.08 22.13
C PRO A 561 32.41 -8.92 22.83
N ALA A 562 33.34 -9.89 22.71
CA ALA A 562 34.69 -9.81 23.26
C ALA A 562 35.58 -8.80 22.50
N GLN A 563 35.22 -8.46 21.24
CA GLN A 563 35.94 -7.45 20.44
C GLN A 563 35.49 -6.02 20.72
N GLY A 564 34.55 -5.82 21.66
CA GLY A 564 34.00 -4.50 22.00
C GLY A 564 35.07 -3.62 22.64
N THR A 565 35.05 -2.34 22.26
CA THR A 565 35.94 -1.31 22.83
C THR A 565 35.26 -0.65 24.01
N GLU A 566 35.92 -0.63 25.20
CA GLU A 566 35.45 0.13 26.36
C GLU A 566 35.44 1.64 26.03
N VAL A 567 34.29 2.30 26.23
CA VAL A 567 34.09 3.71 25.87
C VAL A 567 33.72 4.58 27.07
N GLY A 568 33.55 4.00 28.25
CA GLY A 568 33.28 4.71 29.49
C GLY A 568 32.46 3.89 30.50
N GLU A 569 31.88 4.62 31.46
CA GLU A 569 31.03 4.04 32.50
C GLU A 569 29.72 4.80 32.56
N GLU A 570 28.60 4.08 32.70
CA GLU A 570 27.28 4.67 32.95
C GLU A 570 27.13 5.06 34.43
N LYS A 571 26.37 6.12 34.71
CA LYS A 571 26.02 6.51 36.07
C LYS A 571 25.29 5.37 36.79
N ALA A 572 25.26 5.44 38.12
CA ALA A 572 24.44 4.55 38.93
C ALA A 572 22.95 4.71 38.56
N PRO A 573 22.14 3.63 38.62
CA PRO A 573 20.71 3.71 38.35
C PRO A 573 20.01 4.75 39.22
N GLN A 574 19.10 5.51 38.64
CA GLN A 574 18.40 6.61 39.33
C GLN A 574 16.87 6.40 39.25
N ALA A 575 16.20 6.55 40.39
CA ALA A 575 14.75 6.54 40.44
C ALA A 575 14.18 7.79 39.74
N VAL A 576 13.14 7.60 38.93
CA VAL A 576 12.44 8.65 38.23
C VAL A 576 11.01 8.73 38.74
N THR A 577 10.63 9.88 39.31
CA THR A 577 9.36 10.04 40.00
C THR A 577 8.37 10.93 39.26
N LYS A 578 8.80 11.64 38.21
CA LYS A 578 7.93 12.57 37.47
C LYS A 578 8.34 12.67 36.01
N ARG A 579 7.35 12.65 35.12
CA ARG A 579 7.45 12.92 33.69
C ARG A 579 6.80 14.26 33.36
N GLU A 580 7.39 15.02 32.46
CA GLU A 580 6.78 16.28 31.99
C GLU A 580 6.00 15.99 30.69
N PRO A 581 4.74 16.45 30.60
CA PRO A 581 3.96 16.29 29.39
C PRO A 581 4.49 17.20 28.27
N PHE A 582 4.32 16.79 27.02
CA PHE A 582 4.52 17.64 25.85
C PHE A 582 3.44 18.73 25.81
N LEU A 583 3.83 20.00 25.70
CA LEU A 583 2.90 21.13 25.74
C LEU A 583 2.85 21.86 24.39
N PRO A 584 1.65 22.16 23.85
CA PRO A 584 1.48 22.97 22.65
C PRO A 584 1.83 24.45 22.91
N ALA A 585 2.31 25.15 21.87
CA ALA A 585 2.57 26.58 21.93
C ALA A 585 1.28 27.43 22.05
N VAL A 586 0.20 26.95 21.40
CA VAL A 586 -1.15 27.55 21.45
C VAL A 586 -2.08 26.59 22.19
N THR A 587 -2.84 27.09 23.14
CA THR A 587 -3.85 26.31 23.86
C THR A 587 -5.26 26.70 23.41
N VAL A 588 -6.04 25.73 22.97
CA VAL A 588 -7.43 25.89 22.54
C VAL A 588 -8.38 25.28 23.57
N ALA A 589 -9.21 26.12 24.16
CA ALA A 589 -10.28 25.62 25.03
C ALA A 589 -11.46 25.11 24.20
N VAL A 590 -11.95 23.92 24.55
CA VAL A 590 -13.15 23.33 23.92
C VAL A 590 -14.38 23.98 24.55
N SER A 591 -15.21 24.63 23.74
CA SER A 591 -16.46 25.26 24.15
C SER A 591 -17.63 24.59 23.42
N PRO A 592 -18.68 24.12 24.16
CA PRO A 592 -19.81 23.40 23.55
C PRO A 592 -20.58 24.20 22.48
N ASP A 593 -20.56 25.53 22.56
CA ASP A 593 -21.19 26.42 21.57
C ASP A 593 -20.49 26.43 20.23
N ARG A 594 -19.22 25.99 20.18
CA ARG A 594 -18.46 25.79 18.94
C ARG A 594 -18.60 24.39 18.35
N ILE A 595 -19.32 23.49 19.02
CA ILE A 595 -19.60 22.14 18.54
C ILE A 595 -20.94 22.14 17.82
N SER A 596 -20.96 21.64 16.62
CA SER A 596 -22.18 21.53 15.82
C SER A 596 -22.33 20.12 15.21
N ALA A 597 -23.57 19.67 15.06
CA ALA A 597 -23.83 18.47 14.30
C ALA A 597 -23.64 18.73 12.80
N VAL A 598 -23.12 17.76 12.09
CA VAL A 598 -22.99 17.84 10.62
C VAL A 598 -24.38 17.79 9.98
N LYS A 599 -24.80 18.90 9.37
CA LYS A 599 -26.14 19.10 8.80
C LYS A 599 -26.22 18.89 7.29
N SER A 600 -25.11 18.87 6.58
CA SER A 600 -25.11 18.88 5.12
C SER A 600 -24.08 17.91 4.54
N HIS A 601 -24.52 17.15 3.55
CA HIS A 601 -23.68 16.27 2.74
C HIS A 601 -23.54 16.82 1.31
N LYS A 602 -23.00 18.03 1.20
CA LYS A 602 -22.72 18.63 -0.12
C LYS A 602 -21.70 17.77 -0.86
N LEU A 603 -21.94 17.54 -2.14
CA LEU A 603 -21.03 16.81 -3.02
C LEU A 603 -20.08 17.79 -3.70
N PHE A 604 -18.83 17.40 -3.86
CA PHE A 604 -17.76 18.17 -4.46
C PHE A 604 -16.98 17.30 -5.45
N ALA A 605 -16.45 17.91 -6.51
CA ALA A 605 -15.59 17.20 -7.44
C ALA A 605 -14.30 16.76 -6.73
N ASP A 606 -14.05 15.45 -6.70
CA ASP A 606 -12.86 14.84 -6.11
C ASP A 606 -11.87 14.44 -7.20
N TYR A 607 -12.36 13.96 -8.34
CA TYR A 607 -11.52 13.29 -9.32
C TYR A 607 -12.08 13.43 -10.72
N VAL A 608 -11.20 13.71 -11.68
CA VAL A 608 -11.49 13.77 -13.11
C VAL A 608 -10.39 13.03 -13.85
N GLN A 609 -10.77 12.14 -14.74
CA GLN A 609 -9.81 11.38 -15.55
C GLN A 609 -10.33 11.17 -16.98
N ALA A 610 -9.43 11.14 -17.96
CA ALA A 610 -9.72 10.82 -19.33
C ALA A 610 -8.74 9.77 -19.86
N ALA A 611 -9.22 8.92 -20.77
CA ALA A 611 -8.42 7.92 -21.46
C ALA A 611 -8.84 7.78 -22.92
N VAL A 612 -7.89 7.40 -23.75
CA VAL A 612 -8.13 7.09 -25.16
C VAL A 612 -7.42 5.81 -25.53
N GLN A 613 -8.12 4.90 -26.20
CA GLN A 613 -7.60 3.65 -26.70
C GLN A 613 -7.93 3.52 -28.19
N TYR A 614 -6.99 3.04 -28.97
CA TYR A 614 -7.16 2.78 -30.38
C TYR A 614 -6.69 1.36 -30.72
N SER A 615 -7.48 0.62 -31.48
CA SER A 615 -7.11 -0.69 -31.99
C SER A 615 -6.97 -0.70 -33.51
N GLN A 616 -6.22 -1.67 -34.05
CA GLN A 616 -5.89 -1.73 -35.48
C GLN A 616 -7.12 -1.96 -36.37
N ASP A 617 -8.19 -2.55 -35.86
CA ASP A 617 -9.48 -2.71 -36.58
C ASP A 617 -10.24 -1.40 -36.77
N GLY A 618 -9.65 -0.28 -36.33
CA GLY A 618 -10.23 1.06 -36.40
C GLY A 618 -11.16 1.40 -35.23
N THR A 619 -11.21 0.56 -34.19
CA THR A 619 -11.99 0.86 -32.99
C THR A 619 -11.29 1.93 -32.16
N LEU A 620 -11.94 3.06 -31.98
CA LEU A 620 -11.54 4.15 -31.08
C LEU A 620 -12.41 4.11 -29.84
N LEU A 621 -11.80 3.96 -28.68
CA LEU A 621 -12.45 4.06 -27.39
C LEU A 621 -11.89 5.30 -26.68
N SER A 622 -12.78 6.19 -26.23
CA SER A 622 -12.40 7.32 -25.36
C SER A 622 -13.32 7.34 -24.15
N GLN A 623 -12.76 7.66 -22.99
CA GLN A 623 -13.47 7.66 -21.72
C GLN A 623 -13.17 8.94 -20.95
N ALA A 624 -14.18 9.47 -20.25
CA ALA A 624 -14.04 10.51 -19.24
C ALA A 624 -14.78 10.06 -17.97
N PHE A 625 -14.06 10.05 -16.86
CA PHE A 625 -14.59 9.69 -15.55
C PHE A 625 -14.58 10.89 -14.62
N LEU A 626 -15.71 11.15 -13.98
CA LEU A 626 -15.93 12.23 -13.04
C LEU A 626 -16.43 11.63 -11.74
N SER A 627 -15.79 11.98 -10.61
CA SER A 627 -16.25 11.56 -9.28
C SER A 627 -16.49 12.76 -8.39
N PHE A 628 -17.62 12.76 -7.73
CA PHE A 628 -18.02 13.75 -6.73
C PHE A 628 -18.27 13.01 -5.42
N SER A 629 -17.76 13.55 -4.29
CA SER A 629 -18.04 12.97 -2.98
C SER A 629 -18.46 14.03 -1.95
N ASP A 630 -19.02 13.57 -0.83
CA ASP A 630 -19.23 14.41 0.33
C ASP A 630 -17.91 14.61 1.11
N HIS A 631 -17.96 15.36 2.19
CA HIS A 631 -16.78 15.70 2.99
C HIS A 631 -16.02 14.47 3.51
N TYR A 632 -16.71 13.40 3.83
CA TYR A 632 -16.15 12.15 4.37
C TYR A 632 -15.91 11.07 3.31
N GLY A 633 -16.29 11.32 2.05
CA GLY A 633 -16.24 10.33 0.98
C GLY A 633 -17.30 9.23 1.07
N ASP A 634 -18.21 9.33 2.05
CA ASP A 634 -19.22 8.31 2.35
C ASP A 634 -20.35 8.26 1.31
N ARG A 635 -20.60 9.36 0.62
CA ARG A 635 -21.56 9.47 -0.47
C ARG A 635 -20.89 9.95 -1.73
N ARG A 636 -21.05 9.21 -2.80
CA ARG A 636 -20.38 9.50 -4.07
C ARG A 636 -21.38 9.52 -5.22
N VAL A 637 -21.11 10.38 -6.20
CA VAL A 637 -21.71 10.34 -7.53
C VAL A 637 -20.59 10.19 -8.54
N ASN A 638 -20.60 9.08 -9.26
CA ASN A 638 -19.66 8.81 -10.32
C ASN A 638 -20.37 8.93 -11.66
N VAL A 639 -19.73 9.59 -12.63
CA VAL A 639 -20.21 9.73 -14.01
C VAL A 639 -19.14 9.24 -14.96
N LEU A 640 -19.47 8.27 -15.79
CA LEU A 640 -18.65 7.77 -16.87
C LEU A 640 -19.27 8.21 -18.20
N LEU A 641 -18.48 8.84 -19.03
CA LEU A 641 -18.77 9.11 -20.43
C LEU A 641 -17.80 8.29 -21.27
N GLU A 642 -18.32 7.50 -22.18
CA GLU A 642 -17.52 6.65 -23.03
C GLU A 642 -17.94 6.84 -24.50
N SER A 643 -16.97 6.84 -25.41
CA SER A 643 -17.23 6.80 -26.84
C SER A 643 -16.55 5.59 -27.46
N VAL A 644 -17.34 4.73 -28.10
CA VAL A 644 -16.86 3.52 -28.80
C VAL A 644 -17.16 3.67 -30.29
N SER A 645 -16.13 3.89 -31.10
CA SER A 645 -16.27 3.99 -32.56
C SER A 645 -17.41 4.92 -33.04
N GLY A 646 -17.62 6.03 -32.33
CA GLY A 646 -18.65 7.03 -32.66
C GLY A 646 -19.99 6.86 -31.92
N TYR A 647 -20.18 5.79 -31.16
CA TYR A 647 -21.31 5.68 -30.22
C TYR A 647 -20.94 6.30 -28.88
N THR A 648 -21.83 7.08 -28.29
CA THR A 648 -21.63 7.70 -26.98
C THR A 648 -22.42 6.94 -25.94
N ASN A 649 -21.75 6.46 -24.92
CA ASN A 649 -22.27 5.76 -23.76
C ASN A 649 -22.19 6.65 -22.54
N PHE A 650 -23.13 6.52 -21.62
CA PHE A 650 -23.00 7.16 -20.33
C PHE A 650 -23.46 6.23 -19.21
N GLN A 651 -22.84 6.43 -18.06
CA GLN A 651 -23.30 5.83 -16.82
C GLN A 651 -23.18 6.86 -15.70
N ALA A 652 -24.18 6.90 -14.84
CA ALA A 652 -24.14 7.67 -13.61
C ALA A 652 -24.55 6.78 -12.44
N ALA A 653 -23.81 6.84 -11.35
CA ALA A 653 -24.08 6.06 -10.15
C ALA A 653 -24.01 6.92 -8.91
N TYR A 654 -25.02 6.85 -8.04
CA TYR A 654 -24.94 7.27 -6.66
C TYR A 654 -24.57 6.08 -5.77
N ILE A 655 -23.59 6.25 -4.89
CA ILE A 655 -23.05 5.18 -4.02
C ILE A 655 -23.02 5.69 -2.58
N ASN A 656 -23.52 4.89 -1.64
CA ASN A 656 -23.45 5.13 -0.22
C ASN A 656 -22.50 4.09 0.44
N LEU A 657 -21.40 4.56 1.01
CA LEU A 657 -20.33 3.79 1.64
C LEU A 657 -20.27 3.97 3.17
N ALA A 658 -21.23 4.70 3.75
CA ALA A 658 -21.22 5.09 5.15
C ALA A 658 -21.30 3.92 6.14
N LYS A 659 -21.73 2.75 5.69
CA LYS A 659 -21.88 1.53 6.49
C LYS A 659 -21.23 0.33 5.79
N ARG A 660 -21.11 -0.79 6.52
CA ARG A 660 -20.59 -2.03 5.95
C ARG A 660 -21.44 -2.54 4.78
N LEU A 661 -22.78 -2.46 4.87
CA LEU A 661 -23.64 -2.65 3.71
C LEU A 661 -23.56 -1.38 2.85
N GLN A 662 -22.86 -1.48 1.75
CA GLN A 662 -22.70 -0.44 0.75
C GLN A 662 -23.81 -0.62 -0.29
N TRP A 663 -24.43 0.47 -0.72
CA TRP A 663 -25.51 0.39 -1.70
C TRP A 663 -25.48 1.59 -2.64
N GLY A 664 -26.10 1.43 -3.79
CA GLY A 664 -26.18 2.52 -4.76
C GLY A 664 -27.28 2.33 -5.76
N VAL A 665 -27.44 3.36 -6.57
CA VAL A 665 -28.36 3.39 -7.72
C VAL A 665 -27.53 3.77 -8.94
N THR A 666 -27.66 3.02 -10.02
CA THR A 666 -27.00 3.32 -11.29
C THR A 666 -28.02 3.49 -12.41
N VAL A 667 -27.74 4.38 -13.33
CA VAL A 667 -28.45 4.55 -14.60
C VAL A 667 -27.44 4.58 -15.74
N PHE A 668 -27.78 3.97 -16.87
CA PHE A 668 -26.87 3.84 -17.99
C PHE A 668 -27.56 3.79 -19.35
N ASP A 669 -26.86 4.18 -20.40
CA ASP A 669 -27.20 3.95 -21.81
C ASP A 669 -25.91 3.47 -22.51
N ASP A 670 -25.83 2.16 -22.74
CA ASP A 670 -24.69 1.50 -23.35
C ASP A 670 -25.04 1.11 -24.79
N ARG A 671 -24.19 1.52 -25.71
CA ARG A 671 -24.29 1.22 -27.13
C ARG A 671 -23.01 0.62 -27.61
N SER A 672 -23.13 -0.53 -28.24
CA SER A 672 -21.98 -1.23 -28.80
C SER A 672 -22.37 -1.87 -30.14
N TYR A 673 -21.43 -2.47 -30.79
CA TYR A 673 -21.68 -3.22 -32.02
C TYR A 673 -20.96 -4.57 -31.96
N PHE A 674 -21.46 -5.51 -32.76
CA PHE A 674 -20.77 -6.76 -33.04
C PHE A 674 -20.64 -6.94 -34.55
N VAL A 675 -19.67 -7.80 -34.94
CA VAL A 675 -19.43 -8.09 -36.34
C VAL A 675 -20.07 -9.45 -36.67
N ALA A 676 -21.00 -9.44 -37.65
CA ALA A 676 -21.62 -10.67 -38.12
C ALA A 676 -21.15 -11.01 -39.53
N ALA A 677 -20.95 -12.29 -39.85
CA ALA A 677 -20.70 -12.73 -41.19
C ALA A 677 -22.03 -12.90 -41.95
N ASP A 678 -22.02 -12.56 -43.24
CA ASP A 678 -23.19 -12.79 -44.08
C ASP A 678 -23.30 -14.30 -44.39
N ALA A 679 -24.36 -14.93 -43.90
CA ALA A 679 -24.62 -16.35 -44.11
C ALA A 679 -24.90 -16.75 -45.58
N PHE A 680 -25.27 -15.76 -46.44
CA PHE A 680 -25.62 -16.04 -47.85
C PHE A 680 -24.42 -16.08 -48.79
N THR A 681 -23.39 -15.31 -48.51
CA THR A 681 -22.28 -15.15 -49.45
C THR A 681 -20.98 -15.83 -48.99
N GLY A 682 -20.91 -16.31 -47.76
CA GLY A 682 -19.68 -16.83 -47.16
C GLY A 682 -18.56 -15.77 -47.08
N ARG A 683 -18.83 -14.55 -47.52
CA ARG A 683 -17.93 -13.39 -47.35
C ARG A 683 -18.15 -12.79 -45.98
N GLU A 684 -17.11 -12.55 -45.29
CA GLU A 684 -17.11 -11.68 -44.12
C GLU A 684 -17.56 -10.26 -44.53
N VAL A 685 -18.85 -10.06 -44.55
CA VAL A 685 -19.40 -8.71 -44.62
C VAL A 685 -19.39 -8.20 -43.17
N ARG A 686 -18.48 -7.29 -42.90
CA ARG A 686 -18.44 -6.60 -41.59
C ARG A 686 -19.67 -5.70 -41.43
N LEU A 687 -20.82 -6.30 -41.21
CA LEU A 687 -22.02 -5.59 -40.84
C LEU A 687 -21.89 -5.25 -39.34
N LYS A 688 -21.64 -3.97 -39.04
CA LYS A 688 -21.74 -3.45 -37.67
C LYS A 688 -23.22 -3.51 -37.23
N ARG A 689 -23.54 -4.45 -36.34
CA ARG A 689 -24.86 -4.62 -35.76
C ARG A 689 -24.94 -3.84 -34.46
N LEU A 690 -25.99 -3.06 -34.28
CA LEU A 690 -26.18 -2.26 -33.08
C LEU A 690 -26.67 -3.14 -31.93
N TYR A 691 -26.11 -2.92 -30.75
CA TYR A 691 -26.56 -3.44 -29.49
C TYR A 691 -26.69 -2.27 -28.53
N ARG A 692 -27.89 -2.03 -28.01
CA ARG A 692 -28.17 -0.97 -27.06
C ARG A 692 -28.87 -1.49 -25.83
N GLU A 693 -28.35 -1.12 -24.64
CA GLU A 693 -29.02 -1.32 -23.38
C GLU A 693 -29.15 0.01 -22.64
N THR A 694 -30.38 0.37 -22.29
CA THR A 694 -30.67 1.56 -21.49
C THR A 694 -31.40 1.12 -20.24
N GLY A 695 -30.97 1.54 -19.08
CA GLY A 695 -31.59 1.05 -17.86
C GLY A 695 -31.08 1.65 -16.58
N GLY A 696 -31.46 1.00 -15.50
CA GLY A 696 -30.98 1.34 -14.17
C GLY A 696 -31.16 0.20 -13.19
N ALA A 697 -30.41 0.26 -12.13
CA ALA A 697 -30.40 -0.75 -11.07
C ALA A 697 -30.14 -0.14 -9.71
N VAL A 698 -30.72 -0.75 -8.69
CA VAL A 698 -30.29 -0.63 -7.29
C VAL A 698 -29.36 -1.80 -7.00
N PHE A 699 -28.20 -1.54 -6.45
CA PHE A 699 -27.24 -2.57 -6.09
C PHE A 699 -26.81 -2.45 -4.65
N ALA A 700 -26.37 -3.56 -4.07
CA ALA A 700 -25.81 -3.64 -2.74
C ALA A 700 -24.57 -4.54 -2.73
N GLN A 701 -23.58 -4.16 -1.94
CA GLN A 701 -22.36 -4.92 -1.72
C GLN A 701 -22.14 -5.06 -0.23
N TYR A 702 -21.76 -6.26 0.20
CA TYR A 702 -21.41 -6.54 1.60
C TYR A 702 -19.99 -7.11 1.68
N PRO A 703 -18.98 -6.34 2.05
CA PRO A 703 -17.64 -6.84 2.29
C PRO A 703 -17.65 -7.84 3.46
N LEU A 704 -17.37 -9.10 3.16
CA LEU A 704 -17.20 -10.15 4.18
C LEU A 704 -15.84 -10.02 4.86
N SER A 705 -14.82 -9.68 4.07
CA SER A 705 -13.45 -9.39 4.51
C SER A 705 -12.78 -8.41 3.53
N LEU A 706 -11.54 -8.04 3.79
CA LEU A 706 -10.70 -7.28 2.83
C LEU A 706 -10.68 -7.93 1.43
N TYR A 707 -10.77 -9.26 1.36
CA TYR A 707 -10.57 -10.03 0.13
C TYR A 707 -11.83 -10.61 -0.49
N LEU A 708 -12.96 -10.62 0.21
CA LEU A 708 -14.19 -11.29 -0.24
C LEU A 708 -15.40 -10.40 0.01
N ARG A 709 -16.28 -10.27 -1.00
CA ARG A 709 -17.56 -9.59 -0.86
C ARG A 709 -18.69 -10.37 -1.54
N ALA A 710 -19.89 -10.22 -1.00
CA ALA A 710 -21.16 -10.63 -1.62
C ALA A 710 -21.80 -9.40 -2.27
N GLU A 711 -22.44 -9.61 -3.40
CA GLU A 711 -23.05 -8.55 -4.21
C GLU A 711 -24.43 -8.95 -4.68
N GLY A 712 -25.31 -7.97 -4.85
CA GLY A 712 -26.61 -8.18 -5.43
C GLY A 712 -27.12 -6.92 -6.12
N ALA A 713 -27.94 -7.10 -7.14
CA ALA A 713 -28.61 -6.01 -7.83
C ALA A 713 -30.04 -6.40 -8.25
N PHE A 714 -30.90 -5.41 -8.29
CA PHE A 714 -32.22 -5.47 -8.90
C PHE A 714 -32.38 -4.27 -9.84
N GLY A 715 -32.81 -4.52 -11.06
CA GLY A 715 -32.88 -3.46 -12.03
C GLY A 715 -33.83 -3.74 -13.19
N TYR A 716 -33.84 -2.79 -14.11
CA TYR A 716 -34.65 -2.84 -15.31
C TYR A 716 -33.83 -2.35 -16.50
N ILE A 717 -33.87 -3.11 -17.61
CA ILE A 717 -33.16 -2.82 -18.84
C ILE A 717 -34.15 -2.80 -19.98
N TYR A 718 -34.10 -1.75 -20.79
CA TYR A 718 -34.60 -1.73 -22.14
C TYR A 718 -33.47 -2.11 -23.09
N ARG A 719 -33.62 -3.24 -23.76
CA ARG A 719 -32.60 -3.78 -24.68
C ARG A 719 -33.14 -3.71 -26.12
N ASP A 720 -32.34 -3.16 -27.02
CA ASP A 720 -32.56 -3.14 -28.46
C ASP A 720 -31.35 -3.81 -29.14
N VAL A 721 -31.59 -4.97 -29.77
CA VAL A 721 -30.52 -5.79 -30.29
C VAL A 721 -30.95 -6.53 -31.53
N ASP A 722 -30.05 -6.69 -32.50
CA ASP A 722 -30.22 -7.66 -33.57
C ASP A 722 -29.98 -9.08 -33.04
N TYR A 723 -31.06 -9.84 -32.83
CA TYR A 723 -31.05 -11.16 -32.24
C TYR A 723 -31.07 -12.26 -33.31
N PRO A 724 -30.26 -13.34 -33.19
CA PRO A 724 -30.27 -14.42 -34.14
C PRO A 724 -31.53 -15.26 -34.01
N VAL A 725 -32.24 -15.45 -35.12
CA VAL A 725 -33.40 -16.34 -35.24
C VAL A 725 -33.20 -17.33 -36.37
N LEU A 726 -33.70 -18.56 -36.17
CA LEU A 726 -33.60 -19.60 -37.15
C LEU A 726 -34.83 -19.53 -38.11
N PHE A 727 -34.53 -19.41 -39.41
CA PHE A 727 -35.57 -19.51 -40.42
C PHE A 727 -35.10 -20.39 -41.56
N GLY A 728 -35.87 -21.48 -41.88
CA GLY A 728 -35.44 -22.43 -42.91
C GLY A 728 -34.11 -23.13 -42.69
N GLY A 729 -33.68 -23.32 -41.45
CA GLY A 729 -32.40 -23.91 -41.12
C GLY A 729 -31.17 -22.96 -41.18
N GLN A 730 -31.42 -21.66 -41.47
CA GLN A 730 -30.38 -20.63 -41.51
C GLN A 730 -30.60 -19.58 -40.40
N LEU A 731 -29.52 -19.02 -39.87
CA LEU A 731 -29.52 -17.98 -38.86
C LEU A 731 -29.67 -16.61 -39.54
N PHE A 732 -30.72 -15.87 -39.15
CA PHE A 732 -30.96 -14.48 -39.54
C PHE A 732 -30.88 -13.60 -38.29
N PHE A 733 -30.39 -12.38 -38.43
CA PHE A 733 -30.41 -11.39 -37.37
C PHE A 733 -31.58 -10.45 -37.60
N ILE A 734 -32.49 -10.40 -36.64
CA ILE A 734 -33.65 -9.49 -36.69
C ILE A 734 -33.63 -8.53 -35.49
N PRO A 735 -34.06 -7.28 -35.65
CA PRO A 735 -34.16 -6.35 -34.55
C PRO A 735 -35.21 -6.81 -33.54
N VAL A 736 -34.84 -6.90 -32.28
CA VAL A 736 -35.68 -7.30 -31.16
C VAL A 736 -35.54 -6.30 -30.02
N THR A 737 -36.66 -5.91 -29.46
CA THR A 737 -36.70 -5.05 -28.28
C THR A 737 -37.25 -5.80 -27.09
N ASP A 738 -36.52 -5.78 -25.98
CA ASP A 738 -36.92 -6.43 -24.72
C ASP A 738 -37.04 -5.42 -23.58
N ASN A 739 -38.01 -5.71 -22.68
CA ASN A 739 -38.12 -5.00 -21.40
C ASN A 739 -37.80 -6.00 -20.28
N ILE A 740 -36.71 -5.81 -19.60
CA ILE A 740 -36.05 -6.84 -18.81
C ILE A 740 -35.92 -6.39 -17.36
N PRO A 741 -36.89 -6.69 -16.48
CA PRO A 741 -36.55 -6.72 -15.04
C PRO A 741 -35.58 -7.84 -14.75
N PHE A 742 -34.58 -7.58 -13.91
CA PHE A 742 -33.57 -8.58 -13.57
C PHE A 742 -33.20 -8.57 -12.09
N LEU A 743 -32.73 -9.72 -11.63
CA LEU A 743 -32.07 -9.92 -10.35
C LEU A 743 -30.66 -10.46 -10.59
N GLN A 744 -29.69 -9.94 -9.85
CA GLN A 744 -28.31 -10.43 -9.87
C GLN A 744 -27.84 -10.73 -8.45
N ALA A 745 -27.09 -11.81 -8.29
CA ALA A 745 -26.37 -12.15 -7.07
C ALA A 745 -24.98 -12.69 -7.41
N GLY A 746 -23.98 -12.36 -6.61
CA GLY A 746 -22.61 -12.76 -6.88
C GLY A 746 -21.67 -12.72 -5.69
N LEU A 747 -20.50 -13.29 -5.90
CA LEU A 747 -19.37 -13.28 -5.00
C LEU A 747 -18.12 -12.85 -5.76
N THR A 748 -17.35 -11.96 -5.16
CA THR A 748 -16.05 -11.51 -5.69
C THR A 748 -14.96 -11.70 -4.67
N GLY A 749 -13.86 -12.32 -5.11
CA GLY A 749 -12.67 -12.50 -4.31
C GLY A 749 -11.43 -11.89 -5.00
N ASP A 750 -10.61 -11.15 -4.25
CA ASP A 750 -9.35 -10.58 -4.76
C ASP A 750 -8.26 -10.59 -3.69
N THR A 751 -7.25 -11.45 -3.89
CA THR A 751 -6.04 -11.53 -3.07
C THR A 751 -4.81 -11.07 -3.84
N THR A 752 -4.99 -10.33 -4.95
CA THR A 752 -3.90 -9.95 -5.85
C THR A 752 -2.95 -8.96 -5.17
N GLY A 753 -1.66 -9.25 -5.25
CA GLY A 753 -0.59 -8.31 -4.96
C GLY A 753 -0.08 -7.66 -6.24
N TRP A 754 0.26 -6.38 -6.14
CA TRP A 754 0.68 -5.53 -7.25
C TRP A 754 2.12 -5.09 -7.07
N ASN A 755 2.87 -5.02 -8.13
CA ASN A 755 4.13 -4.28 -8.22
C ASN A 755 3.96 -3.08 -9.17
N ASP A 756 5.06 -2.37 -9.47
CA ASP A 756 5.06 -1.20 -10.36
C ASP A 756 4.57 -1.52 -11.79
N TYR A 757 4.52 -2.80 -12.15
CA TYR A 757 4.20 -3.29 -13.50
C TYR A 757 2.81 -3.90 -13.63
N GLY A 758 2.07 -4.00 -12.53
CA GLY A 758 0.74 -4.60 -12.52
C GLY A 758 0.56 -5.75 -11.52
N PRO A 759 -0.47 -6.58 -11.69
CA PRO A 759 -0.71 -7.72 -10.82
C PRO A 759 0.39 -8.76 -10.98
N HIS A 760 1.06 -9.10 -9.88
CA HIS A 760 2.26 -9.94 -9.87
C HIS A 760 2.08 -11.29 -9.19
N TRP A 761 1.30 -11.35 -8.10
CA TRP A 761 1.00 -12.58 -7.37
C TRP A 761 -0.45 -12.60 -6.88
N GLY A 762 -0.92 -13.77 -6.43
CA GLY A 762 -2.27 -13.94 -5.91
C GLY A 762 -3.30 -14.29 -6.97
N ARG A 763 -4.55 -14.16 -6.60
CA ARG A 763 -5.68 -14.51 -7.46
C ARG A 763 -6.83 -13.53 -7.27
N ARG A 764 -7.63 -13.38 -8.32
CA ARG A 764 -8.91 -12.69 -8.26
C ARG A 764 -9.94 -13.45 -9.09
N TRP A 765 -11.16 -13.45 -8.62
CA TRP A 765 -12.24 -14.15 -9.27
C TRP A 765 -13.58 -13.52 -8.95
N THR A 766 -14.51 -13.70 -9.86
CA THR A 766 -15.90 -13.34 -9.68
C THR A 766 -16.78 -14.44 -10.21
N LEU A 767 -17.84 -14.74 -9.46
CA LEU A 767 -18.91 -15.64 -9.86
C LEU A 767 -20.22 -14.91 -9.62
N TYR A 768 -21.03 -14.72 -10.66
CA TYR A 768 -22.35 -14.16 -10.49
C TYR A 768 -23.40 -14.87 -11.34
N PHE A 769 -24.62 -14.77 -10.86
CA PHE A 769 -25.83 -15.30 -11.48
C PHE A 769 -26.80 -14.14 -11.77
N VAL A 770 -27.43 -14.16 -12.96
CA VAL A 770 -28.46 -13.21 -13.36
C VAL A 770 -29.73 -13.96 -13.73
N GLN A 771 -30.86 -13.51 -13.21
CA GLN A 771 -32.20 -13.92 -13.61
C GLN A 771 -32.90 -12.74 -14.26
N ALA A 772 -33.12 -12.82 -15.56
CA ALA A 772 -33.83 -11.83 -16.35
C ALA A 772 -35.27 -12.34 -16.69
N PHE A 773 -36.24 -11.45 -16.56
CA PHE A 773 -37.63 -11.76 -16.80
C PHE A 773 -38.16 -11.02 -18.04
N ASP A 774 -39.15 -11.57 -18.69
CA ASP A 774 -39.88 -10.87 -19.75
C ASP A 774 -41.05 -10.07 -19.16
N ALA A 775 -40.97 -8.75 -19.18
CA ALA A 775 -42.01 -7.88 -18.63
C ALA A 775 -43.33 -7.92 -19.44
N LYS A 776 -43.28 -8.33 -20.72
CA LYS A 776 -44.47 -8.39 -21.62
C LYS A 776 -45.08 -9.78 -21.70
N GLY A 777 -44.25 -10.81 -21.85
CA GLY A 777 -44.68 -12.19 -22.05
C GLY A 777 -44.82 -13.02 -20.79
N GLY A 778 -44.28 -12.54 -19.69
CA GLY A 778 -44.09 -13.28 -18.44
C GLY A 778 -43.09 -14.43 -18.56
N GLY A 779 -42.56 -14.86 -17.44
CA GLY A 779 -41.59 -15.97 -17.37
C GLY A 779 -40.11 -15.54 -17.52
N THR A 780 -39.24 -16.54 -17.65
CA THR A 780 -37.80 -16.37 -17.75
C THR A 780 -37.39 -15.96 -19.14
N LEU A 781 -36.82 -14.77 -19.31
CA LEU A 781 -36.21 -14.33 -20.56
C LEU A 781 -34.80 -14.95 -20.71
N SER A 782 -33.96 -14.76 -19.72
CA SER A 782 -32.59 -15.31 -19.65
C SER A 782 -32.22 -15.67 -18.22
N ARG A 783 -31.51 -16.77 -18.02
CA ARG A 783 -30.76 -17.09 -16.79
C ARG A 783 -29.29 -17.22 -17.17
N GLU A 784 -28.44 -16.58 -16.41
CA GLU A 784 -27.04 -16.48 -16.75
C GLU A 784 -26.15 -16.84 -15.56
N ILE A 785 -25.05 -17.50 -15.85
CA ILE A 785 -23.95 -17.74 -14.92
C ILE A 785 -22.66 -17.24 -15.56
N HIS A 786 -21.85 -16.50 -14.80
CA HIS A 786 -20.59 -15.94 -15.26
C HIS A 786 -19.48 -16.23 -14.24
N LEU A 787 -18.34 -16.64 -14.76
CA LEU A 787 -17.10 -16.83 -14.01
C LEU A 787 -15.97 -16.09 -14.72
N ASP A 788 -15.27 -15.19 -14.03
CA ASP A 788 -13.95 -14.67 -14.43
C ASP A 788 -12.95 -15.01 -13.32
N ALA A 789 -11.98 -15.83 -13.59
CA ALA A 789 -10.97 -16.25 -12.65
C ALA A 789 -9.57 -15.99 -13.20
N ARG A 790 -8.71 -15.34 -12.40
CA ARG A 790 -7.36 -14.96 -12.78
C ARG A 790 -6.36 -15.36 -11.70
N GLN A 791 -5.23 -15.93 -12.12
CA GLN A 791 -4.16 -16.33 -11.24
C GLN A 791 -2.84 -15.74 -11.72
N TYR A 792 -2.08 -15.17 -10.80
CA TYR A 792 -0.75 -14.61 -11.05
C TYR A 792 0.26 -15.38 -10.22
N VAL A 793 1.32 -15.86 -10.88
CA VAL A 793 2.37 -16.68 -10.29
C VAL A 793 3.72 -16.00 -10.50
N PRO A 794 4.35 -15.43 -9.47
CA PRO A 794 5.66 -14.82 -9.60
C PRO A 794 6.72 -15.88 -9.84
N LEU A 795 7.52 -15.73 -10.89
CA LEU A 795 8.71 -16.53 -11.15
C LEU A 795 9.96 -15.87 -10.57
N SER A 796 10.02 -14.53 -10.64
CA SER A 796 11.02 -13.69 -9.98
C SER A 796 10.40 -12.32 -9.74
N ARG A 797 11.14 -11.39 -9.13
CA ARG A 797 10.64 -10.03 -8.82
C ARG A 797 10.00 -9.29 -10.00
N ARG A 798 10.39 -9.62 -11.25
CA ARG A 798 9.92 -8.95 -12.48
C ARG A 798 9.37 -9.89 -13.55
N ASN A 799 9.31 -11.19 -13.26
CA ASN A 799 8.77 -12.21 -14.15
C ASN A 799 7.55 -12.85 -13.51
N GLU A 800 6.46 -12.94 -14.23
CA GLU A 800 5.26 -13.62 -13.78
C GLU A 800 4.60 -14.45 -14.89
N LEU A 801 3.90 -15.49 -14.47
CA LEU A 801 2.90 -16.18 -15.29
C LEU A 801 1.52 -15.64 -14.90
N ALA A 802 0.75 -15.21 -15.88
CA ALA A 802 -0.62 -14.74 -15.70
C ALA A 802 -1.58 -15.67 -16.44
N PHE A 803 -2.61 -16.14 -15.74
CA PHE A 803 -3.65 -17.00 -16.29
C PHE A 803 -5.01 -16.32 -16.09
N ARG A 804 -5.87 -16.44 -17.09
CA ARG A 804 -7.29 -16.03 -17.01
C ARG A 804 -8.18 -17.10 -17.59
N LEU A 805 -9.23 -17.44 -16.87
CA LEU A 805 -10.34 -18.25 -17.34
C LEU A 805 -11.62 -17.40 -17.24
N TYR A 806 -12.28 -17.19 -18.35
CA TYR A 806 -13.62 -16.63 -18.41
C TYR A 806 -14.57 -17.67 -18.95
N SER A 807 -15.76 -17.79 -18.35
CA SER A 807 -16.84 -18.64 -18.83
C SER A 807 -18.17 -17.98 -18.54
N ALA A 808 -19.07 -18.00 -19.52
CA ALA A 808 -20.43 -17.55 -19.33
C ALA A 808 -21.40 -18.46 -20.10
N ALA A 809 -22.57 -18.71 -19.49
CA ALA A 809 -23.63 -19.50 -20.11
C ALA A 809 -24.97 -18.85 -19.81
N ALA A 810 -25.85 -18.83 -20.79
CA ALA A 810 -27.22 -18.35 -20.67
C ALA A 810 -28.23 -19.36 -21.24
N ASP A 811 -29.35 -19.49 -20.56
CA ASP A 811 -30.51 -20.22 -21.03
C ASP A 811 -31.83 -19.42 -20.85
N GLY A 812 -32.94 -19.86 -21.41
CA GLY A 812 -34.25 -19.19 -21.31
C GLY A 812 -34.93 -19.02 -22.65
N ASN A 813 -36.03 -18.22 -22.70
CA ASN A 813 -36.78 -18.01 -23.93
C ASN A 813 -35.99 -17.18 -24.97
N ARG A 814 -35.19 -16.20 -24.52
CA ARG A 814 -34.22 -15.43 -25.30
C ARG A 814 -32.97 -15.24 -24.50
N PRO A 815 -32.08 -16.27 -24.46
CA PRO A 815 -30.83 -16.19 -23.72
C PRO A 815 -29.97 -15.02 -24.17
N SER A 816 -29.29 -14.40 -23.24
CA SER A 816 -28.30 -13.36 -23.54
C SER A 816 -27.15 -13.92 -24.37
N LEU A 817 -26.65 -13.10 -25.30
CA LEU A 817 -25.52 -13.44 -26.15
C LEU A 817 -24.25 -12.76 -25.63
N PHE A 818 -23.17 -13.51 -25.56
CA PHE A 818 -21.87 -13.06 -25.14
C PHE A 818 -20.96 -12.89 -26.35
N TYR A 819 -20.25 -11.76 -26.39
CA TYR A 819 -19.39 -11.39 -27.51
C TYR A 819 -17.96 -11.24 -27.01
N PHE A 820 -17.00 -11.83 -27.68
CA PHE A 820 -15.59 -11.68 -27.39
C PHE A 820 -14.73 -11.72 -28.67
N GLY A 821 -13.44 -11.47 -28.55
CA GLY A 821 -12.47 -11.24 -29.64
C GLY A 821 -11.78 -9.89 -29.44
N GLY A 822 -10.56 -9.78 -29.93
CA GLY A 822 -9.73 -8.59 -29.78
C GLY A 822 -8.71 -8.71 -28.64
N VAL A 823 -8.07 -7.60 -28.31
CA VAL A 823 -6.85 -7.55 -27.48
C VAL A 823 -6.99 -8.07 -26.05
N ASP A 824 -8.17 -7.97 -25.46
CA ASP A 824 -8.41 -8.31 -24.06
C ASP A 824 -8.97 -9.71 -23.82
N THR A 825 -9.34 -10.41 -24.89
CA THR A 825 -10.01 -11.71 -24.80
C THR A 825 -9.35 -12.78 -25.67
N LEU A 826 -9.42 -12.64 -27.00
CA LEU A 826 -8.85 -13.58 -27.98
C LEU A 826 -8.08 -12.80 -29.05
N ARG A 827 -6.76 -12.69 -28.90
CA ARG A 827 -5.89 -11.91 -29.80
C ARG A 827 -5.80 -12.55 -31.19
N GLY A 828 -5.63 -11.73 -32.21
CA GLY A 828 -5.62 -12.18 -33.60
C GLY A 828 -7.00 -12.36 -34.23
N PHE A 829 -8.06 -12.11 -33.46
CA PHE A 829 -9.43 -12.05 -33.92
C PHE A 829 -9.96 -10.61 -33.80
N ASP A 830 -10.88 -10.23 -34.66
CA ASP A 830 -11.45 -8.89 -34.63
C ASP A 830 -12.26 -8.65 -33.33
N TYR A 831 -12.40 -7.38 -32.96
CA TYR A 831 -13.16 -6.98 -31.76
C TYR A 831 -14.59 -7.52 -31.83
N ARG A 832 -15.02 -8.25 -30.77
CA ARG A 832 -16.36 -8.86 -30.63
C ARG A 832 -16.81 -9.68 -31.87
N SER A 833 -15.90 -10.36 -32.49
CA SER A 833 -16.18 -11.19 -33.68
C SER A 833 -16.67 -12.60 -33.38
N VAL A 834 -16.59 -13.04 -32.14
CA VAL A 834 -17.05 -14.35 -31.68
C VAL A 834 -18.26 -14.19 -30.78
N VAL A 835 -19.33 -14.92 -31.06
CA VAL A 835 -20.61 -14.81 -30.34
C VAL A 835 -21.13 -16.19 -29.95
N GLY A 836 -21.76 -16.28 -28.79
CA GLY A 836 -22.47 -17.45 -28.30
C GLY A 836 -23.27 -17.11 -27.03
N ASN A 837 -24.28 -17.94 -26.71
CA ASN A 837 -24.90 -17.91 -25.39
C ASN A 837 -24.22 -18.87 -24.38
N GLN A 838 -23.26 -19.67 -24.85
CA GLN A 838 -22.34 -20.45 -24.06
C GLN A 838 -20.92 -20.16 -24.57
N VAL A 839 -20.08 -19.55 -23.73
CA VAL A 839 -18.75 -19.12 -24.12
C VAL A 839 -17.72 -19.45 -23.02
N ALA A 840 -16.51 -19.73 -23.46
CA ALA A 840 -15.36 -19.82 -22.56
C ALA A 840 -14.11 -19.38 -23.28
N TYR A 841 -13.19 -18.69 -22.58
CA TYR A 841 -11.84 -18.47 -23.07
C TYR A 841 -10.81 -18.57 -21.95
N PHE A 842 -9.63 -19.01 -22.33
CA PHE A 842 -8.46 -19.15 -21.45
C PHE A 842 -7.30 -18.39 -22.06
N ASN A 843 -6.65 -17.55 -21.24
CA ASN A 843 -5.44 -16.85 -21.61
C ASN A 843 -4.31 -17.30 -20.68
N ALA A 844 -3.15 -17.58 -21.25
CA ALA A 844 -1.91 -17.81 -20.53
C ALA A 844 -0.85 -16.85 -21.05
N GLU A 845 -0.17 -16.13 -20.16
CA GLU A 845 0.88 -15.18 -20.50
C GLU A 845 2.10 -15.40 -19.62
N TRP A 846 3.27 -15.38 -20.23
CA TRP A 846 4.53 -15.17 -19.56
C TRP A 846 4.98 -13.73 -19.78
N ARG A 847 5.12 -12.95 -18.72
CA ARG A 847 5.52 -11.54 -18.72
C ARG A 847 6.90 -11.42 -18.13
N PHE A 848 7.79 -10.68 -18.79
CA PHE A 848 9.19 -10.56 -18.40
C PHE A 848 9.77 -9.19 -18.79
N PRO A 849 10.80 -8.69 -18.05
CA PRO A 849 11.50 -7.46 -18.41
C PRO A 849 12.37 -7.68 -19.64
N LEU A 850 12.46 -6.69 -20.52
CA LEU A 850 13.39 -6.64 -21.64
C LEU A 850 14.50 -5.61 -21.38
N ILE A 851 14.11 -4.36 -21.12
CA ILE A 851 15.04 -3.25 -20.86
C ILE A 851 14.42 -2.39 -19.76
N ASP A 852 15.19 -2.08 -18.72
CA ASP A 852 14.69 -1.26 -17.61
C ASP A 852 14.62 0.22 -17.99
N HIS A 853 15.67 0.71 -18.63
CA HIS A 853 15.79 2.09 -19.10
C HIS A 853 16.48 2.12 -20.47
N LEU A 854 15.84 2.77 -21.43
CA LEU A 854 16.44 3.10 -22.72
C LEU A 854 16.51 4.62 -22.84
N VAL A 855 17.71 5.15 -22.72
CA VAL A 855 17.97 6.61 -22.83
C VAL A 855 18.44 6.89 -24.24
N LEU A 856 17.64 7.64 -24.99
CA LEU A 856 17.97 8.21 -26.30
C LEU A 856 18.17 9.70 -26.12
N PRO A 857 18.91 10.41 -27.00
CA PRO A 857 19.20 11.85 -26.87
C PRO A 857 17.97 12.75 -26.72
N TRP A 858 16.81 12.27 -27.17
CA TRP A 858 15.55 13.01 -27.20
C TRP A 858 14.39 12.27 -26.55
N LEU A 859 14.59 11.06 -26.04
CA LEU A 859 13.54 10.23 -25.48
C LEU A 859 14.08 9.29 -24.40
N HIS A 860 13.48 9.33 -23.22
CA HIS A 860 13.73 8.40 -22.15
C HIS A 860 12.55 7.42 -22.05
N LEU A 861 12.79 6.16 -22.42
CA LEU A 861 11.83 5.07 -22.32
C LEU A 861 12.14 4.26 -21.06
N ARG A 862 11.10 3.96 -20.28
CA ARG A 862 11.21 3.13 -19.08
C ARG A 862 10.34 1.90 -19.21
N ASP A 863 10.74 0.85 -18.49
CA ASP A 863 9.95 -0.36 -18.31
C ASP A 863 9.54 -1.04 -19.62
N PHE A 864 10.52 -1.27 -20.49
CA PHE A 864 10.30 -2.04 -21.70
C PHE A 864 10.14 -3.52 -21.36
N ARG A 865 8.94 -4.06 -21.52
CA ARG A 865 8.57 -5.43 -21.12
C ARG A 865 8.14 -6.26 -22.32
N GLY A 866 8.51 -7.54 -22.29
CA GLY A 866 8.05 -8.56 -23.21
C GLY A 866 6.95 -9.43 -22.62
N ARG A 867 6.17 -10.05 -23.52
CA ARG A 867 5.22 -11.11 -23.17
C ARG A 867 5.15 -12.15 -24.28
N VAL A 868 4.93 -13.39 -23.89
CA VAL A 868 4.56 -14.51 -24.78
C VAL A 868 3.20 -15.00 -24.30
N PHE A 869 2.31 -15.31 -25.23
CA PHE A 869 0.96 -15.68 -24.88
C PHE A 869 0.37 -16.82 -25.71
N LEU A 870 -0.61 -17.48 -25.11
CA LEU A 870 -1.48 -18.47 -25.72
C LEU A 870 -2.92 -18.14 -25.29
N ASP A 871 -3.80 -17.98 -26.27
CA ASP A 871 -5.23 -17.79 -26.07
C ASP A 871 -5.99 -18.97 -26.68
N VAL A 872 -6.97 -19.52 -25.94
CA VAL A 872 -7.84 -20.60 -26.39
C VAL A 872 -9.26 -20.24 -26.04
N ALA A 873 -10.20 -20.45 -26.96
CA ALA A 873 -11.59 -20.07 -26.75
C ALA A 873 -12.56 -21.02 -27.41
N ALA A 874 -13.80 -20.96 -26.93
CA ALA A 874 -14.95 -21.67 -27.50
C ALA A 874 -16.20 -20.81 -27.37
N ALA A 875 -17.05 -20.87 -28.38
CA ALA A 875 -18.39 -20.28 -28.35
C ALA A 875 -19.37 -21.23 -29.02
N ARG A 876 -20.55 -21.34 -28.43
CA ARG A 876 -21.64 -22.15 -28.95
C ARG A 876 -22.95 -21.37 -28.87
N ILE A 877 -23.79 -21.51 -29.91
CA ILE A 877 -25.13 -20.98 -29.93
C ILE A 877 -26.09 -22.15 -29.65
N ASP A 878 -26.82 -22.07 -28.53
CA ASP A 878 -27.81 -23.06 -28.09
C ASP A 878 -29.09 -22.33 -27.67
N LEU A 879 -29.99 -22.14 -28.62
CA LEU A 879 -31.20 -21.35 -28.48
C LEU A 879 -32.44 -22.29 -28.49
N PRO A 880 -33.57 -21.85 -27.99
CA PRO A 880 -34.82 -22.62 -28.10
C PRO A 880 -35.10 -23.02 -29.55
N GLY A 881 -35.15 -24.32 -29.80
CA GLY A 881 -35.36 -24.90 -31.14
C GLY A 881 -34.12 -24.98 -32.04
N PHE A 882 -32.95 -24.54 -31.58
CA PHE A 882 -31.71 -24.62 -32.31
C PHE A 882 -30.51 -24.90 -31.38
N SER A 883 -29.83 -26.01 -31.60
CA SER A 883 -28.59 -26.31 -30.91
C SER A 883 -27.47 -26.49 -31.94
N GLN A 884 -26.49 -25.62 -31.96
CA GLN A 884 -25.35 -25.74 -32.84
C GLN A 884 -24.54 -27.00 -32.44
N PRO A 885 -24.29 -27.94 -33.35
CA PRO A 885 -23.37 -29.03 -33.08
C PRO A 885 -22.01 -28.45 -32.73
N PHE A 886 -21.45 -28.90 -31.63
CA PHE A 886 -20.18 -28.38 -31.15
C PHE A 886 -19.22 -29.50 -30.83
N ARG A 887 -18.04 -29.47 -31.43
CA ARG A 887 -16.95 -30.37 -31.13
C ARG A 887 -15.63 -29.62 -31.00
N PHE A 888 -15.19 -29.44 -29.77
CA PHE A 888 -14.01 -28.63 -29.50
C PHE A 888 -12.77 -29.08 -30.26
N MET A 889 -12.50 -30.38 -30.26
CA MET A 889 -11.35 -30.98 -30.96
C MET A 889 -11.75 -32.24 -31.75
N ASN A 890 -11.08 -32.47 -32.87
CA ASN A 890 -11.16 -33.69 -33.66
C ASN A 890 -9.77 -34.10 -34.09
N ASN A 891 -9.34 -35.34 -33.75
CA ASN A 891 -8.02 -35.88 -34.05
C ASN A 891 -6.85 -34.95 -33.71
N GLY A 892 -6.92 -34.27 -32.55
CA GLY A 892 -5.89 -33.36 -32.08
C GLY A 892 -5.84 -31.97 -32.79
N ARG A 893 -6.84 -31.66 -33.62
CA ARG A 893 -7.05 -30.38 -34.26
C ARG A 893 -8.31 -29.70 -33.67
N LEU A 894 -8.25 -28.40 -33.47
CA LEU A 894 -9.45 -27.63 -33.11
C LEU A 894 -10.43 -27.69 -34.29
N GLN A 895 -11.68 -28.06 -33.99
CA GLN A 895 -12.77 -28.06 -34.98
C GLN A 895 -13.63 -26.81 -34.81
N ASP A 896 -14.28 -26.68 -33.67
CA ASP A 896 -15.11 -25.50 -33.31
C ASP A 896 -14.44 -24.66 -32.22
N GLY A 897 -13.30 -25.10 -31.67
CA GLY A 897 -12.44 -24.33 -30.80
C GLY A 897 -11.60 -23.31 -31.59
N LEU A 898 -11.30 -22.20 -30.92
CA LEU A 898 -10.49 -21.10 -31.47
C LEU A 898 -9.22 -20.94 -30.62
N SER A 899 -8.11 -20.69 -31.30
CA SER A 899 -6.90 -20.33 -30.55
C SER A 899 -5.98 -19.40 -31.32
N SER A 900 -5.16 -18.70 -30.56
CA SER A 900 -4.05 -17.92 -31.06
C SER A 900 -2.85 -18.01 -30.14
N TYR A 901 -1.67 -17.79 -30.66
CA TYR A 901 -0.44 -17.63 -29.92
C TYR A 901 0.35 -16.46 -30.47
N GLY A 902 1.23 -15.92 -29.66
CA GLY A 902 2.03 -14.81 -30.10
C GLY A 902 2.95 -14.24 -29.04
N PHE A 903 3.47 -13.09 -29.37
CA PHE A 903 4.30 -12.31 -28.47
C PHE A 903 3.89 -10.83 -28.53
N GLY A 904 4.30 -10.09 -27.55
CA GLY A 904 4.06 -8.65 -27.51
C GLY A 904 5.09 -7.93 -26.66
N PHE A 905 5.08 -6.63 -26.74
CA PHE A 905 5.87 -5.79 -25.87
C PHE A 905 5.09 -4.56 -25.44
N SER A 906 5.53 -3.98 -24.35
CA SER A 906 4.99 -2.73 -23.83
C SER A 906 6.10 -1.82 -23.36
N VAL A 907 5.86 -0.53 -23.43
CA VAL A 907 6.75 0.52 -22.95
C VAL A 907 5.95 1.63 -22.29
N GLU A 908 6.47 2.21 -21.21
CA GLU A 908 5.84 3.37 -20.60
C GLU A 908 6.23 4.65 -21.37
N LEU A 909 5.23 5.35 -21.91
CA LEU A 909 5.36 6.65 -22.56
C LEU A 909 4.47 7.66 -21.85
N PHE A 910 5.06 8.77 -21.37
CA PHE A 910 4.32 9.84 -20.68
C PHE A 910 3.43 9.35 -19.51
N GLY A 911 3.85 8.29 -18.83
CA GLY A 911 3.10 7.70 -17.72
C GLY A 911 1.96 6.75 -18.13
N LEU A 912 1.84 6.45 -19.41
CA LEU A 912 0.88 5.49 -19.96
C LEU A 912 1.61 4.31 -20.61
N PRO A 913 1.23 3.07 -20.33
CA PRO A 913 1.77 1.92 -21.04
C PRO A 913 1.20 1.85 -22.45
N VAL A 914 2.09 1.68 -23.40
CA VAL A 914 1.79 1.49 -24.82
C VAL A 914 2.15 0.07 -25.19
N HIS A 915 1.25 -0.63 -25.85
CA HIS A 915 1.36 -2.06 -26.12
C HIS A 915 1.28 -2.39 -27.60
N TRP A 916 2.07 -3.39 -27.99
CA TRP A 916 2.02 -4.04 -29.31
C TRP A 916 1.92 -5.54 -29.12
N ASP A 917 0.93 -6.18 -29.72
CA ASP A 917 0.75 -7.61 -29.74
C ASP A 917 0.79 -8.14 -31.19
N PHE A 918 1.47 -9.25 -31.38
CA PHE A 918 1.62 -9.97 -32.65
C PHE A 918 1.07 -11.36 -32.46
N ALA A 919 -0.09 -11.62 -33.00
CA ALA A 919 -0.81 -12.89 -32.85
C ALA A 919 -0.92 -13.67 -34.15
N LYS A 920 -0.87 -14.98 -34.06
CA LYS A 920 -1.23 -15.91 -35.14
C LYS A 920 -2.32 -16.85 -34.68
N ARG A 921 -3.37 -16.99 -35.46
CA ARG A 921 -4.42 -18.00 -35.24
C ARG A 921 -3.87 -19.38 -35.51
N TRP A 922 -4.29 -20.34 -34.71
CA TRP A 922 -3.72 -21.69 -34.68
C TRP A 922 -4.80 -22.75 -34.38
N ASP A 923 -4.76 -23.90 -34.98
CA ASP A 923 -5.72 -24.98 -34.76
C ASP A 923 -5.10 -26.18 -33.99
N PHE A 924 -3.97 -25.96 -33.33
CA PHE A 924 -3.12 -26.93 -32.64
C PHE A 924 -2.28 -27.81 -33.51
N LYS A 925 -2.49 -27.82 -34.83
CA LYS A 925 -1.65 -28.54 -35.80
C LYS A 925 -0.96 -27.61 -36.81
N GLN A 926 -1.67 -26.60 -37.28
CA GLN A 926 -1.14 -25.65 -38.25
C GLN A 926 -1.54 -24.22 -37.94
N THR A 927 -0.69 -23.28 -38.31
CA THR A 927 -0.98 -21.86 -38.26
C THR A 927 -1.95 -21.50 -39.39
N LEU A 928 -3.01 -20.76 -39.06
CA LEU A 928 -4.05 -20.40 -40.03
C LEU A 928 -3.70 -19.11 -40.80
N ASP A 929 -2.81 -18.30 -40.23
CA ASP A 929 -2.42 -17.01 -40.81
C ASP A 929 -1.04 -17.08 -41.45
N ARG A 930 -0.88 -16.45 -42.64
CA ARG A 930 0.43 -16.30 -43.30
C ARG A 930 1.32 -15.28 -42.57
N GLY A 931 0.76 -14.18 -42.06
CA GLY A 931 1.42 -13.09 -41.30
C GLY A 931 1.00 -13.06 -39.85
N PHE A 932 1.48 -12.06 -39.12
CA PHE A 932 0.97 -11.73 -37.78
C PHE A 932 -0.21 -10.75 -37.90
N ASN A 933 -1.25 -11.03 -37.16
CA ASN A 933 -2.28 -10.06 -36.83
C ASN A 933 -1.72 -9.15 -35.74
N THR A 934 -1.55 -7.88 -36.05
CA THR A 934 -0.94 -6.92 -35.13
C THR A 934 -2.04 -6.09 -34.45
N SER A 935 -1.93 -5.90 -33.15
CA SER A 935 -2.76 -4.96 -32.41
C SER A 935 -1.89 -3.97 -31.65
N PHE A 936 -2.34 -2.73 -31.61
CA PHE A 936 -1.72 -1.62 -30.90
C PHE A 936 -2.77 -1.00 -29.99
N TRP A 937 -2.38 -0.68 -28.75
CA TRP A 937 -3.28 -0.01 -27.83
C TRP A 937 -2.51 0.72 -26.73
N ILE A 938 -3.12 1.73 -26.13
CA ILE A 938 -2.57 2.57 -25.08
C ILE A 938 -3.47 2.44 -23.87
N GLY A 939 -2.90 2.21 -22.70
CA GLY A 939 -3.63 2.09 -21.45
C GLY A 939 -3.15 0.90 -20.64
N PHE A 940 -3.76 0.73 -19.48
CA PHE A 940 -3.39 -0.34 -18.57
C PHE A 940 -4.17 -1.61 -18.88
N ARG A 941 -3.48 -2.72 -18.86
CA ARG A 941 -4.05 -4.05 -18.99
C ARG A 941 -4.15 -4.72 -17.63
N TYR A 942 -5.10 -5.61 -17.52
CA TYR A 942 -5.36 -6.38 -16.28
C TYR A 942 -4.19 -7.17 -15.77
#